data_a32876386b56e2e767c2300a6e478a3b
#
_entry.id   a32876386b56e2e767c2300a6e478a3b
#
_cell.length_a   1.000
_cell.length_b   1.000
_cell.length_c   1.000
_cell.angle_alpha   90.00
_cell.angle_beta   90.00
_cell.angle_gamma   90.00
#
_symmetry.space_group_name_H-M   'P 1'
#
loop_
_entity.id
_entity.type
_entity.pdbx_description
1 polymer ?
#
loop_
_entity_poly.entity_id
_entity_poly.type
_entity_poly.pdbx_seq_one_letter_code
_entity_poly.pdbx_strand_id
1 'polypeptide(L)'
;MLGNILLVAALLFALYSLSMYYKANKGFNTIGKARIGYHLTTIAVIITSVLLLFLILNHQYEYKYIFEYSSSDLSTGLLISSFFGGQEGSFLLWLLFTVLIGMLIIIQTSRENNFEAQVMMPFLFVIIFLLVMLNPLLKSPFSYLWTDPTFVETKFINQNILGYSFIQNFIFQDKEAGKSFVKISEELINAIKQNGFSTDNLIIQGKGLNPLLQNFWMQIHPPFLFLGFALASTQFSFAIAALIRNEYKLWIKFNLAWTIVTALFLCLGIMIGGYWAYGVLGWGGYWAWDPVENSSLIPWIFSVALIHTLIVQKQSQSEHKLGSLARTNLILSVFTFVLVIYSTFLTRSGVLSEASVHSFSDPGSFVYSVLVIFLIGFVLSVFVGIYSRRKTLNSNKPLSQNILSRELGLFYGSMLLIGSAVAILFGTSAPIFGSSVDLTYYNQINILIAVFMVPLIGFTLYSYWQNTSTNVFIKRITVSTTISIVVTFSLLYLTGIWDFLYGMLLLASTFTIITNIEFILKFNKNFMFMGGHIAHIGFGIFLIGALFSGVLSKSETLDLPKNNSQSVFNKKLTYLGNEPVEDGKKYAFNVRIEDGNNTYFSKPIMYISEYNNSLTREPDILIGAARDLYISPLSFQDGQDGGSKEIDLKKEEPYKIGNSEILFEKFDLPKDAMEKMKNKEPFDIAAIIKTTSNGVEKNLNIVVNDSLKNSFKIDEEGLTLKVNHFDVSGTLELIVNDLNNTQEAKPEILSIEYREKPLINLVWAGVLLMSFGFIVMIIRRFREIKVL
;
A
#
# COMPACT_ATOMS: atom_id res chain seq x y z
N MET A 1 -26.23 13.78 -3.27
CA MET A 1 -27.49 13.10 -3.65
C MET A 1 -27.37 12.35 -4.97
N LEU A 2 -26.91 12.97 -6.06
CA LEU A 2 -26.84 12.35 -7.40
C LEU A 2 -26.03 11.04 -7.41
N GLY A 3 -24.84 11.02 -6.79
CA GLY A 3 -23.99 9.82 -6.74
C GLY A 3 -24.67 8.61 -6.09
N ASN A 4 -25.41 8.83 -5.00
CA ASN A 4 -26.18 7.78 -4.33
C ASN A 4 -27.30 7.23 -5.23
N ILE A 5 -27.99 8.11 -6.00
CA ILE A 5 -29.00 7.69 -6.97
C ILE A 5 -28.38 6.82 -8.06
N LEU A 6 -27.22 7.21 -8.58
CA LEU A 6 -26.49 6.45 -9.59
C LEU A 6 -26.04 5.07 -9.09
N LEU A 7 -25.57 4.95 -7.85
CA LEU A 7 -25.20 3.67 -7.24
C LEU A 7 -26.43 2.75 -7.10
N VAL A 8 -27.56 3.28 -6.63
CA VAL A 8 -28.81 2.51 -6.53
C VAL A 8 -29.30 2.11 -7.91
N ALA A 9 -29.25 3.01 -8.90
CA ALA A 9 -29.63 2.70 -10.29
C ALA A 9 -28.74 1.60 -10.89
N ALA A 10 -27.41 1.68 -10.64
CA ALA A 10 -26.47 0.65 -11.08
C ALA A 10 -26.81 -0.73 -10.48
N LEU A 11 -27.16 -0.77 -9.18
CA LEU A 11 -27.61 -2.01 -8.51
C LEU A 11 -28.89 -2.56 -9.15
N LEU A 12 -29.90 -1.70 -9.43
CA LEU A 12 -31.14 -2.14 -10.06
C LEU A 12 -30.89 -2.65 -11.49
N PHE A 13 -30.04 -1.99 -12.27
CA PHE A 13 -29.66 -2.45 -13.61
C PHE A 13 -28.89 -3.77 -13.57
N ALA A 14 -28.00 -3.96 -12.59
CA ALA A 14 -27.28 -5.22 -12.39
C ALA A 14 -28.24 -6.36 -12.03
N LEU A 15 -29.20 -6.14 -11.14
CA LEU A 15 -30.23 -7.12 -10.79
C LEU A 15 -31.14 -7.45 -12.00
N TYR A 16 -31.52 -6.45 -12.77
CA TYR A 16 -32.26 -6.65 -14.01
C TYR A 16 -31.46 -7.49 -15.01
N SER A 17 -30.18 -7.14 -15.23
CA SER A 17 -29.28 -7.89 -16.10
C SER A 17 -29.13 -9.35 -15.66
N LEU A 18 -28.91 -9.59 -14.36
CA LEU A 18 -28.83 -10.93 -13.77
C LEU A 18 -30.12 -11.73 -14.05
N SER A 19 -31.28 -11.13 -13.82
CA SER A 19 -32.59 -11.77 -14.11
C SER A 19 -32.72 -12.15 -15.58
N MET A 20 -32.32 -11.28 -16.50
CA MET A 20 -32.38 -11.55 -17.93
C MET A 20 -31.35 -12.60 -18.38
N TYR A 21 -30.13 -12.64 -17.81
CA TYR A 21 -29.19 -13.73 -18.07
C TYR A 21 -29.70 -15.06 -17.51
N TYR A 22 -30.34 -15.07 -16.34
CA TYR A 22 -30.96 -16.28 -15.80
C TYR A 22 -32.06 -16.82 -16.73
N LYS A 23 -32.95 -15.95 -17.28
CA LYS A 23 -33.95 -16.35 -18.26
C LYS A 23 -33.30 -16.87 -19.55
N ALA A 24 -32.21 -16.19 -20.01
CA ALA A 24 -31.48 -16.64 -21.21
C ALA A 24 -30.88 -18.03 -20.99
N ASN A 25 -30.34 -18.31 -19.82
CA ASN A 25 -29.84 -19.65 -19.47
C ASN A 25 -30.93 -20.72 -19.42
N LYS A 26 -32.20 -20.34 -19.19
CA LYS A 26 -33.36 -21.23 -19.27
C LYS A 26 -33.95 -21.36 -20.69
N GLY A 27 -33.33 -20.76 -21.72
CA GLY A 27 -33.74 -20.84 -23.12
C GLY A 27 -34.64 -19.71 -23.62
N PHE A 28 -34.94 -18.70 -22.79
CA PHE A 28 -35.68 -17.54 -23.24
C PHE A 28 -34.81 -16.58 -24.08
N ASN A 29 -35.39 -15.95 -25.11
CA ASN A 29 -34.68 -14.97 -25.94
C ASN A 29 -34.52 -13.62 -25.22
N THR A 30 -33.69 -13.56 -24.18
CA THR A 30 -33.49 -12.36 -23.34
C THR A 30 -32.03 -11.88 -23.29
N ILE A 31 -31.12 -12.48 -24.06
CA ILE A 31 -29.69 -12.15 -24.04
C ILE A 31 -29.42 -10.67 -24.39
N GLY A 32 -30.13 -10.12 -25.37
CA GLY A 32 -30.02 -8.70 -25.74
C GLY A 32 -30.45 -7.77 -24.60
N LYS A 33 -31.54 -8.12 -23.88
CA LYS A 33 -32.04 -7.35 -22.73
C LYS A 33 -31.04 -7.45 -21.56
N ALA A 34 -30.41 -8.61 -21.37
CA ALA A 34 -29.36 -8.81 -20.35
C ALA A 34 -28.14 -7.92 -20.61
N ARG A 35 -27.65 -7.87 -21.86
CA ARG A 35 -26.55 -6.99 -22.27
C ARG A 35 -26.89 -5.50 -22.06
N ILE A 36 -28.12 -5.07 -22.42
CA ILE A 36 -28.58 -3.69 -22.18
C ILE A 36 -28.51 -3.38 -20.68
N GLY A 37 -29.04 -4.25 -19.80
CA GLY A 37 -28.93 -4.07 -18.35
C GLY A 37 -27.49 -3.97 -17.88
N TYR A 38 -26.59 -4.81 -18.43
CA TYR A 38 -25.16 -4.77 -18.10
C TYR A 38 -24.50 -3.44 -18.55
N HIS A 39 -24.78 -2.99 -19.77
CA HIS A 39 -24.23 -1.72 -20.27
C HIS A 39 -24.74 -0.52 -19.47
N LEU A 40 -26.03 -0.51 -19.07
CA LEU A 40 -26.56 0.52 -18.19
C LEU A 40 -25.89 0.52 -16.81
N THR A 41 -25.63 -0.67 -16.24
CA THR A 41 -24.83 -0.79 -15.01
C THR A 41 -23.43 -0.18 -15.21
N THR A 42 -22.75 -0.53 -16.30
CA THR A 42 -21.40 -0.04 -16.60
C THR A 42 -21.38 1.48 -16.77
N ILE A 43 -22.33 2.05 -17.52
CA ILE A 43 -22.44 3.50 -17.72
C ILE A 43 -22.70 4.21 -16.39
N ALA A 44 -23.62 3.69 -15.57
CA ALA A 44 -23.92 4.28 -14.26
C ALA A 44 -22.68 4.28 -13.36
N VAL A 45 -21.91 3.19 -13.33
CA VAL A 45 -20.65 3.11 -12.55
C VAL A 45 -19.58 4.06 -13.08
N ILE A 46 -19.42 4.19 -14.39
CA ILE A 46 -18.48 5.15 -15.00
C ILE A 46 -18.88 6.58 -14.62
N ILE A 47 -20.16 6.95 -14.78
CA ILE A 47 -20.64 8.30 -14.41
C ILE A 47 -20.42 8.56 -12.91
N THR A 48 -20.70 7.57 -12.07
CA THR A 48 -20.47 7.67 -10.62
C THR A 48 -18.99 7.91 -10.31
N SER A 49 -18.10 7.20 -10.99
CA SER A 49 -16.64 7.35 -10.81
C SER A 49 -16.15 8.72 -11.28
N VAL A 50 -16.62 9.18 -12.44
CA VAL A 50 -16.32 10.51 -12.96
C VAL A 50 -16.86 11.59 -12.03
N LEU A 51 -18.06 11.41 -11.49
CA LEU A 51 -18.65 12.36 -10.53
C LEU A 51 -17.82 12.46 -9.26
N LEU A 52 -17.39 11.33 -8.68
CA LEU A 52 -16.53 11.37 -7.48
C LEU A 52 -15.22 12.10 -7.76
N LEU A 53 -14.57 11.79 -8.88
CA LEU A 53 -13.34 12.48 -9.27
C LEU A 53 -13.57 13.99 -9.49
N PHE A 54 -14.67 14.37 -10.15
CA PHE A 54 -15.07 15.76 -10.34
C PHE A 54 -15.23 16.48 -9.00
N LEU A 55 -15.93 15.88 -8.04
CA LEU A 55 -16.16 16.46 -6.71
C LEU A 55 -14.85 16.61 -5.93
N ILE A 56 -13.93 15.66 -6.03
CA ILE A 56 -12.58 15.74 -5.41
C ILE A 56 -11.80 16.91 -6.02
N LEU A 57 -11.73 17.01 -7.34
CA LEU A 57 -10.98 18.06 -8.05
C LEU A 57 -11.57 19.47 -7.83
N ASN A 58 -12.85 19.56 -7.49
CA ASN A 58 -13.52 20.81 -7.15
C ASN A 58 -13.66 21.03 -5.64
N HIS A 59 -12.93 20.28 -4.81
CA HIS A 59 -12.83 20.50 -3.36
C HIS A 59 -14.17 20.57 -2.63
N GLN A 60 -15.13 19.68 -2.98
CA GLN A 60 -16.46 19.67 -2.39
C GLN A 60 -16.42 18.98 -1.00
N TYR A 61 -15.87 19.68 -0.02
CA TYR A 61 -15.59 19.14 1.33
C TYR A 61 -16.83 18.89 2.19
N GLU A 62 -18.01 19.23 1.73
CA GLU A 62 -19.29 18.84 2.33
C GLU A 62 -19.52 17.32 2.34
N TYR A 63 -18.88 16.59 1.39
CA TYR A 63 -18.87 15.13 1.37
C TYR A 63 -17.80 14.59 2.32
N LYS A 64 -18.22 13.69 3.23
CA LYS A 64 -17.33 13.10 4.24
C LYS A 64 -16.07 12.49 3.64
N TYR A 65 -16.22 11.72 2.57
CA TYR A 65 -15.10 11.10 1.87
C TYR A 65 -14.08 12.13 1.35
N ILE A 66 -14.58 13.21 0.76
CA ILE A 66 -13.72 14.24 0.16
C ILE A 66 -13.00 15.03 1.25
N PHE A 67 -13.69 15.37 2.33
CA PHE A 67 -13.09 16.01 3.49
C PHE A 67 -11.97 15.17 4.12
N GLU A 68 -12.20 13.86 4.29
CA GLU A 68 -11.25 12.97 4.96
C GLU A 68 -9.99 12.67 4.14
N TYR A 69 -10.10 12.64 2.78
CA TYR A 69 -9.02 12.14 1.91
C TYR A 69 -8.48 13.15 0.91
N SER A 70 -9.01 14.36 0.82
CA SER A 70 -8.48 15.38 -0.09
C SER A 70 -8.23 16.72 0.61
N SER A 71 -7.39 17.57 0.00
CA SER A 71 -7.04 18.89 0.49
C SER A 71 -6.58 19.73 -0.70
N SER A 72 -6.75 21.07 -0.65
CA SER A 72 -6.25 21.98 -1.67
C SER A 72 -4.72 22.02 -1.76
N ASP A 73 -4.02 21.59 -0.72
CA ASP A 73 -2.55 21.55 -0.67
C ASP A 73 -1.97 20.36 -1.46
N LEU A 74 -2.80 19.38 -1.85
CA LEU A 74 -2.34 18.21 -2.58
C LEU A 74 -2.07 18.53 -4.05
N SER A 75 -0.98 18.00 -4.59
CA SER A 75 -0.73 18.04 -6.03
C SER A 75 -1.83 17.33 -6.81
N THR A 76 -2.04 17.67 -8.09
CA THR A 76 -3.07 17.07 -8.94
C THR A 76 -2.98 15.53 -8.98
N GLY A 77 -1.77 14.95 -9.01
CA GLY A 77 -1.57 13.50 -8.96
C GLY A 77 -2.09 12.88 -7.66
N LEU A 78 -1.83 13.53 -6.52
CA LEU A 78 -2.33 13.10 -5.21
C LEU A 78 -3.83 13.33 -5.06
N LEU A 79 -4.39 14.41 -5.62
CA LEU A 79 -5.84 14.61 -5.67
C LEU A 79 -6.54 13.49 -6.46
N ILE A 80 -5.99 13.06 -7.60
CA ILE A 80 -6.51 11.89 -8.33
C ILE A 80 -6.39 10.63 -7.47
N SER A 81 -5.31 10.48 -6.72
CA SER A 81 -5.10 9.34 -5.82
C SER A 81 -6.06 9.34 -4.64
N SER A 82 -6.57 10.50 -4.22
CA SER A 82 -7.61 10.61 -3.20
C SER A 82 -8.90 9.85 -3.60
N PHE A 83 -9.11 9.62 -4.90
CA PHE A 83 -10.22 8.78 -5.38
C PHE A 83 -10.23 7.39 -4.75
N PHE A 84 -9.07 6.81 -4.46
CA PHE A 84 -8.95 5.47 -3.87
C PHE A 84 -8.18 5.47 -2.53
N GLY A 85 -7.94 6.64 -1.96
CA GLY A 85 -7.26 6.79 -0.67
C GLY A 85 -8.03 6.21 0.52
N GLY A 86 -9.35 6.18 0.42
CA GLY A 86 -10.25 5.65 1.43
C GLY A 86 -10.94 4.33 1.04
N GLN A 87 -11.72 3.81 1.97
CA GLN A 87 -12.42 2.53 1.82
C GLN A 87 -13.45 2.58 0.69
N GLU A 88 -14.31 3.59 0.68
CA GLU A 88 -15.42 3.75 -0.25
C GLU A 88 -14.92 3.93 -1.69
N GLY A 89 -13.94 4.79 -1.88
CA GLY A 89 -13.35 5.05 -3.19
C GLY A 89 -12.59 3.85 -3.75
N SER A 90 -11.89 3.09 -2.90
CA SER A 90 -11.21 1.87 -3.32
C SER A 90 -12.19 0.76 -3.76
N PHE A 91 -13.34 0.63 -3.11
CA PHE A 91 -14.41 -0.25 -3.58
C PHE A 91 -15.00 0.22 -4.92
N LEU A 92 -15.15 1.54 -5.11
CA LEU A 92 -15.63 2.09 -6.37
C LEU A 92 -14.62 1.87 -7.52
N LEU A 93 -13.32 2.00 -7.25
CA LEU A 93 -12.27 1.65 -8.22
C LEU A 93 -12.32 0.17 -8.61
N TRP A 94 -12.46 -0.71 -7.61
CA TRP A 94 -12.61 -2.14 -7.85
C TRP A 94 -13.85 -2.46 -8.69
N LEU A 95 -14.97 -1.86 -8.36
CA LEU A 95 -16.21 -1.98 -9.12
C LEU A 95 -16.05 -1.48 -10.57
N LEU A 96 -15.40 -0.31 -10.77
CA LEU A 96 -15.12 0.25 -12.09
C LEU A 96 -14.31 -0.73 -12.95
N PHE A 97 -13.22 -1.28 -12.42
CA PHE A 97 -12.45 -2.29 -13.13
C PHE A 97 -13.26 -3.56 -13.41
N THR A 98 -14.07 -4.00 -12.45
CA THR A 98 -14.91 -5.19 -12.62
C THR A 98 -15.92 -5.01 -13.75
N VAL A 99 -16.63 -3.88 -13.83
CA VAL A 99 -17.61 -3.68 -14.92
C VAL A 99 -16.93 -3.55 -16.29
N LEU A 100 -15.72 -2.97 -16.37
CA LEU A 100 -14.95 -2.90 -17.62
C LEU A 100 -14.46 -4.28 -18.07
N ILE A 101 -13.98 -5.11 -17.14
CA ILE A 101 -13.57 -6.50 -17.42
C ILE A 101 -14.75 -7.31 -17.94
N GLY A 102 -15.93 -7.16 -17.37
CA GLY A 102 -17.12 -7.88 -17.82
C GLY A 102 -17.53 -7.53 -19.24
N MET A 103 -17.30 -6.30 -19.71
CA MET A 103 -17.50 -5.97 -21.13
C MET A 103 -16.58 -6.79 -22.04
N LEU A 104 -15.31 -6.99 -21.63
CA LEU A 104 -14.38 -7.83 -22.39
C LEU A 104 -14.80 -9.31 -22.36
N ILE A 105 -15.34 -9.78 -21.22
CA ILE A 105 -15.88 -11.14 -21.10
C ILE A 105 -17.07 -11.33 -22.04
N ILE A 106 -18.01 -10.39 -22.09
CA ILE A 106 -19.16 -10.44 -23.01
C ILE A 106 -18.68 -10.58 -24.47
N ILE A 107 -17.72 -9.74 -24.90
CA ILE A 107 -17.17 -9.78 -26.26
C ILE A 107 -16.57 -11.15 -26.59
N GLN A 108 -15.87 -11.74 -25.63
CA GLN A 108 -15.19 -13.03 -25.85
C GLN A 108 -16.16 -14.24 -25.81
N THR A 109 -17.15 -14.20 -24.91
CA THR A 109 -18.06 -15.34 -24.70
C THR A 109 -19.30 -15.30 -25.57
N SER A 110 -19.61 -14.17 -26.19
CA SER A 110 -20.80 -13.98 -27.04
C SER A 110 -20.85 -14.90 -28.26
N ARG A 111 -19.70 -15.42 -28.69
CA ARG A 111 -19.58 -16.31 -29.85
C ARG A 111 -19.79 -17.79 -29.48
N GLU A 112 -19.81 -18.12 -28.20
CA GLU A 112 -19.89 -19.50 -27.69
C GLU A 112 -21.33 -19.76 -27.21
N ASN A 113 -22.01 -20.72 -27.82
CA ASN A 113 -23.40 -21.09 -27.57
C ASN A 113 -23.80 -21.04 -26.09
N ASN A 114 -24.57 -20.04 -25.70
CA ASN A 114 -25.15 -19.82 -24.35
C ASN A 114 -24.12 -19.70 -23.20
N PHE A 115 -22.80 -19.69 -23.50
CA PHE A 115 -21.74 -19.65 -22.48
C PHE A 115 -21.68 -18.30 -21.80
N GLU A 116 -21.95 -17.22 -22.54
CA GLU A 116 -22.04 -15.86 -22.00
C GLU A 116 -22.99 -15.76 -20.81
N ALA A 117 -24.23 -16.30 -20.96
CA ALA A 117 -25.22 -16.22 -19.88
C ALA A 117 -24.74 -16.92 -18.61
N GLN A 118 -24.05 -18.05 -18.77
CA GLN A 118 -23.55 -18.86 -17.65
C GLN A 118 -22.38 -18.22 -16.93
N VAL A 119 -21.53 -17.46 -17.66
CA VAL A 119 -20.40 -16.72 -17.08
C VAL A 119 -20.86 -15.42 -16.44
N MET A 120 -21.76 -14.68 -17.11
CA MET A 120 -22.19 -13.37 -16.65
C MET A 120 -23.10 -13.41 -15.42
N MET A 121 -23.82 -14.50 -15.18
CA MET A 121 -24.61 -14.65 -13.94
C MET A 121 -23.72 -14.59 -12.67
N PRO A 122 -22.73 -15.47 -12.48
CA PRO A 122 -21.85 -15.37 -11.31
C PRO A 122 -20.99 -14.09 -11.30
N PHE A 123 -20.63 -13.56 -12.47
CA PHE A 123 -19.90 -12.31 -12.58
C PHE A 123 -20.74 -11.11 -12.07
N LEU A 124 -22.03 -11.07 -12.41
CA LEU A 124 -22.95 -10.07 -11.87
C LEU A 124 -23.16 -10.19 -10.36
N PHE A 125 -23.06 -11.40 -9.79
CA PHE A 125 -23.07 -11.56 -8.33
C PHE A 125 -21.91 -10.83 -7.67
N VAL A 126 -20.72 -10.81 -8.28
CA VAL A 126 -19.58 -10.04 -7.79
C VAL A 126 -19.86 -8.52 -7.90
N ILE A 127 -20.42 -8.06 -9.03
CA ILE A 127 -20.79 -6.65 -9.22
C ILE A 127 -21.84 -6.24 -8.18
N ILE A 128 -22.86 -7.06 -7.95
CA ILE A 128 -23.90 -6.81 -6.95
C ILE A 128 -23.29 -6.74 -5.55
N PHE A 129 -22.36 -7.64 -5.20
CA PHE A 129 -21.64 -7.56 -3.93
C PHE A 129 -20.97 -6.20 -3.75
N LEU A 130 -20.20 -5.73 -4.74
CA LEU A 130 -19.51 -4.44 -4.66
C LEU A 130 -20.50 -3.26 -4.60
N LEU A 131 -21.61 -3.31 -5.34
CA LEU A 131 -22.67 -2.30 -5.29
C LEU A 131 -23.42 -2.29 -3.96
N VAL A 132 -23.59 -3.45 -3.33
CA VAL A 132 -24.15 -3.53 -1.96
C VAL A 132 -23.21 -2.88 -0.97
N MET A 133 -21.89 -3.13 -1.05
CA MET A 133 -20.90 -2.49 -0.19
C MET A 133 -20.88 -0.97 -0.33
N LEU A 134 -21.12 -0.44 -1.54
CA LEU A 134 -21.18 0.99 -1.84
C LEU A 134 -22.58 1.61 -1.62
N ASN A 135 -23.53 0.85 -1.09
CA ASN A 135 -24.88 1.35 -0.86
C ASN A 135 -24.87 2.52 0.14
N PRO A 136 -25.73 3.54 -0.04
CA PRO A 136 -25.86 4.66 0.90
C PRO A 136 -26.13 4.26 2.35
N LEU A 137 -26.74 3.08 2.58
CA LEU A 137 -26.98 2.54 3.93
C LEU A 137 -25.76 1.85 4.55
N LEU A 138 -24.66 1.67 3.79
CA LEU A 138 -23.41 1.05 4.23
C LEU A 138 -22.25 2.04 4.15
N LYS A 139 -21.59 2.10 3.01
CA LYS A 139 -20.35 2.88 2.83
C LYS A 139 -20.35 3.59 1.46
N SER A 140 -21.13 4.68 1.34
CA SER A 140 -21.15 5.48 0.12
C SER A 140 -20.12 6.62 0.18
N PRO A 141 -19.34 6.84 -0.89
CA PRO A 141 -18.43 8.00 -0.97
C PRO A 141 -19.17 9.34 -1.13
N PHE A 142 -20.52 9.31 -1.28
CA PHE A 142 -21.36 10.49 -1.45
C PHE A 142 -22.19 10.82 -0.19
N SER A 143 -21.78 10.30 0.97
CA SER A 143 -22.38 10.69 2.25
C SER A 143 -21.90 12.07 2.67
N TYR A 144 -22.81 12.91 3.14
CA TYR A 144 -22.46 14.22 3.68
C TYR A 144 -21.84 14.10 5.08
N LEU A 145 -21.01 15.04 5.46
CA LEU A 145 -20.38 15.11 6.78
C LEU A 145 -21.38 15.13 7.94
N TRP A 146 -22.56 15.69 7.73
CA TRP A 146 -23.62 15.81 8.73
C TRP A 146 -24.57 14.63 8.82
N THR A 147 -24.43 13.64 7.90
CA THR A 147 -25.25 12.41 7.93
C THR A 147 -25.02 11.64 9.24
N ASP A 148 -23.76 11.53 9.66
CA ASP A 148 -23.35 11.07 10.97
C ASP A 148 -22.61 12.20 11.68
N PRO A 149 -23.00 12.62 12.91
CA PRO A 149 -22.35 13.72 13.58
C PRO A 149 -20.82 13.57 13.64
N THR A 150 -20.10 14.51 13.04
CA THR A 150 -18.64 14.47 12.92
C THR A 150 -18.03 15.70 13.59
N PHE A 151 -16.95 15.52 14.37
CA PHE A 151 -16.20 16.60 14.96
C PHE A 151 -15.11 17.05 13.99
N VAL A 152 -15.18 18.30 13.54
CA VAL A 152 -14.24 18.92 12.61
C VAL A 152 -13.47 20.03 13.34
N GLU A 153 -12.15 19.98 13.27
CA GLU A 153 -11.29 21.00 13.90
C GLU A 153 -11.60 22.39 13.30
N THR A 154 -11.67 23.42 14.15
CA THR A 154 -12.06 24.77 13.76
C THR A 154 -11.21 25.37 12.65
N LYS A 155 -9.94 24.94 12.48
CA LYS A 155 -9.06 25.37 11.39
C LYS A 155 -9.60 25.03 9.99
N PHE A 156 -10.41 23.98 9.85
CA PHE A 156 -11.03 23.56 8.60
C PHE A 156 -12.35 24.28 8.31
N ILE A 157 -12.87 25.05 9.28
CA ILE A 157 -14.15 25.75 9.18
C ILE A 157 -13.91 27.19 8.76
N ASN A 158 -14.83 27.74 8.00
CA ASN A 158 -14.80 29.15 7.62
C ASN A 158 -14.86 30.06 8.86
N GLN A 159 -13.77 30.78 9.09
CA GLN A 159 -13.61 31.64 10.29
C GLN A 159 -14.70 32.71 10.40
N ASN A 160 -15.23 33.20 9.28
CA ASN A 160 -16.31 34.18 9.27
C ASN A 160 -17.61 33.60 9.88
N ILE A 161 -17.82 32.31 9.79
CA ILE A 161 -19.01 31.63 10.33
C ILE A 161 -18.84 31.36 11.83
N LEU A 162 -17.63 31.05 12.30
CA LEU A 162 -17.34 30.76 13.70
C LEU A 162 -17.66 31.90 14.66
N GLY A 163 -17.65 33.14 14.19
CA GLY A 163 -17.96 34.34 15.00
C GLY A 163 -19.44 34.52 15.37
N TYR A 164 -20.35 33.77 14.75
CA TYR A 164 -21.78 33.92 15.03
C TYR A 164 -22.24 33.18 16.29
N SER A 165 -23.12 33.82 17.09
CA SER A 165 -23.59 33.24 18.36
C SER A 165 -24.29 31.87 18.22
N PHE A 166 -24.99 31.60 17.11
CA PHE A 166 -25.71 30.36 16.92
C PHE A 166 -24.76 29.14 16.72
N ILE A 167 -23.48 29.35 16.33
CA ILE A 167 -22.49 28.30 16.17
C ILE A 167 -21.81 27.95 17.49
N GLN A 168 -21.74 28.86 18.44
CA GLN A 168 -21.04 28.66 19.71
C GLN A 168 -21.51 27.40 20.46
N ASN A 169 -22.79 27.05 20.35
CA ASN A 169 -23.35 25.84 20.97
C ASN A 169 -22.85 24.53 20.35
N PHE A 170 -22.21 24.59 19.20
CA PHE A 170 -21.65 23.43 18.48
C PHE A 170 -20.13 23.36 18.58
N ILE A 171 -19.49 24.32 19.25
CA ILE A 171 -18.03 24.33 19.45
C ILE A 171 -17.70 23.61 20.75
N PHE A 172 -16.75 22.70 20.65
CA PHE A 172 -16.23 21.90 21.76
C PHE A 172 -14.71 22.11 21.85
N GLN A 173 -14.23 22.34 23.06
CA GLN A 173 -12.79 22.45 23.32
C GLN A 173 -12.29 21.13 23.93
N ASP A 174 -11.29 20.55 23.29
CA ASP A 174 -10.50 19.48 23.88
C ASP A 174 -9.32 20.12 24.62
N LYS A 175 -9.42 20.13 25.96
CA LYS A 175 -8.42 20.75 26.84
C LYS A 175 -7.10 19.99 26.87
N GLU A 176 -7.12 18.69 26.61
CA GLU A 176 -5.92 17.84 26.59
C GLU A 176 -5.13 18.05 25.28
N ALA A 177 -5.83 18.15 24.16
CA ALA A 177 -5.21 18.38 22.85
C ALA A 177 -4.98 19.87 22.54
N GLY A 178 -5.52 20.81 23.36
CA GLY A 178 -5.45 22.25 23.10
C GLY A 178 -6.19 22.68 21.83
N LYS A 179 -7.15 21.91 21.34
CA LYS A 179 -7.84 22.08 20.06
C LYS A 179 -9.32 22.34 20.24
N SER A 180 -9.90 23.12 19.34
CA SER A 180 -11.32 23.37 19.27
C SER A 180 -11.94 22.65 18.07
N PHE A 181 -13.11 22.06 18.26
CA PHE A 181 -13.84 21.31 17.25
C PHE A 181 -15.26 21.81 17.11
N VAL A 182 -15.79 21.78 15.90
CA VAL A 182 -17.21 22.02 15.62
C VAL A 182 -17.90 20.68 15.35
N LYS A 183 -18.99 20.42 16.05
CA LYS A 183 -19.86 19.26 15.78
C LYS A 183 -20.70 19.53 14.56
N ILE A 184 -20.32 18.95 13.43
CA ILE A 184 -21.09 19.02 12.18
C ILE A 184 -22.21 18.01 12.26
N SER A 185 -23.47 18.50 12.34
CA SER A 185 -24.69 17.69 12.44
C SER A 185 -25.82 18.33 11.63
N GLU A 186 -26.89 17.60 11.38
CA GLU A 186 -28.09 18.13 10.73
C GLU A 186 -28.67 19.37 11.46
N GLU A 187 -28.58 19.39 12.78
CA GLU A 187 -29.01 20.53 13.60
C GLU A 187 -28.21 21.80 13.29
N LEU A 188 -26.87 21.68 13.18
CA LEU A 188 -26.01 22.79 12.77
C LEU A 188 -26.34 23.27 11.36
N ILE A 189 -26.50 22.34 10.40
CA ILE A 189 -26.86 22.68 9.02
C ILE A 189 -28.19 23.42 8.95
N ASN A 190 -29.19 22.98 9.72
CA ASN A 190 -30.47 23.66 9.81
C ASN A 190 -30.33 25.07 10.44
N ALA A 191 -29.52 25.22 11.49
CA ALA A 191 -29.24 26.50 12.10
C ALA A 191 -28.56 27.49 11.11
N ILE A 192 -27.60 27.01 10.33
CA ILE A 192 -26.91 27.79 9.28
C ILE A 192 -27.91 28.28 8.25
N LYS A 193 -28.78 27.38 7.73
CA LYS A 193 -29.79 27.71 6.72
C LYS A 193 -30.85 28.69 7.26
N GLN A 194 -31.30 28.51 8.51
CA GLN A 194 -32.24 29.42 9.16
C GLN A 194 -31.70 30.81 9.34
N ASN A 195 -30.39 30.96 9.49
CA ASN A 195 -29.74 32.27 9.57
C ASN A 195 -29.32 32.82 8.19
N GLY A 196 -29.75 32.22 7.08
CA GLY A 196 -29.54 32.70 5.72
C GLY A 196 -28.17 32.44 5.12
N PHE A 197 -27.35 31.53 5.72
CA PHE A 197 -26.04 31.19 5.21
C PHE A 197 -26.09 29.94 4.31
N SER A 198 -25.22 29.89 3.27
CA SER A 198 -25.00 28.67 2.48
C SER A 198 -24.10 27.69 3.24
N THR A 199 -24.35 26.40 3.05
CA THR A 199 -23.51 25.32 3.57
C THR A 199 -22.28 25.06 2.70
N ASP A 200 -22.26 25.51 1.43
CA ASP A 200 -21.22 25.20 0.44
C ASP A 200 -19.82 25.72 0.84
N ASN A 201 -19.77 26.77 1.67
CA ASN A 201 -18.53 27.36 2.14
C ASN A 201 -18.33 27.17 3.65
N LEU A 202 -19.01 26.22 4.29
CA LEU A 202 -18.85 25.95 5.71
C LEU A 202 -17.45 25.38 5.98
N ILE A 203 -17.03 24.43 5.16
CA ILE A 203 -15.73 23.77 5.27
C ILE A 203 -14.85 24.29 4.13
N ILE A 204 -13.75 24.93 4.49
CA ILE A 204 -12.83 25.60 3.55
C ILE A 204 -11.64 24.75 3.14
N GLN A 205 -11.35 23.70 3.91
CA GLN A 205 -10.21 22.83 3.69
C GLN A 205 -10.52 21.40 4.11
N GLY A 206 -10.01 20.43 3.36
CA GLY A 206 -10.09 19.03 3.73
C GLY A 206 -8.89 18.58 4.58
N LYS A 207 -9.04 17.45 5.25
CA LYS A 207 -8.01 16.83 6.10
C LYS A 207 -6.80 16.33 5.32
N GLY A 208 -7.00 15.98 4.05
CA GLY A 208 -5.94 15.49 3.16
C GLY A 208 -5.61 14.02 3.34
N LEU A 209 -4.64 13.57 2.57
CA LEU A 209 -4.12 12.21 2.66
C LEU A 209 -3.14 12.07 3.83
N ASN A 210 -3.12 10.89 4.44
CA ASN A 210 -2.03 10.54 5.36
C ASN A 210 -0.67 10.78 4.68
N PRO A 211 0.31 11.42 5.33
CA PRO A 211 1.62 11.71 4.76
C PRO A 211 2.32 10.50 4.12
N LEU A 212 2.21 9.31 4.72
CA LEU A 212 2.75 8.07 4.16
C LEU A 212 2.15 7.72 2.79
N LEU A 213 0.94 8.20 2.48
CA LEU A 213 0.28 8.00 1.19
C LEU A 213 0.63 9.10 0.16
N GLN A 214 1.29 10.18 0.57
CA GLN A 214 1.69 11.29 -0.30
C GLN A 214 2.97 10.98 -1.06
N ASN A 215 2.95 9.89 -1.85
CA ASN A 215 4.10 9.41 -2.61
C ASN A 215 3.68 8.98 -4.02
N PHE A 216 4.61 9.10 -4.99
CA PHE A 216 4.36 8.67 -6.37
C PHE A 216 3.93 7.21 -6.48
N TRP A 217 4.57 6.31 -5.73
CA TRP A 217 4.27 4.87 -5.81
C TRP A 217 2.88 4.53 -5.28
N MET A 218 2.36 5.32 -4.33
CA MET A 218 0.98 5.21 -3.87
C MET A 218 -0.03 5.58 -4.97
N GLN A 219 0.34 6.39 -5.95
CA GLN A 219 -0.56 6.74 -7.06
C GLN A 219 -0.80 5.56 -8.00
N ILE A 220 0.13 4.62 -8.11
CA ILE A 220 0.07 3.50 -9.06
C ILE A 220 -0.16 2.14 -8.39
N HIS A 221 0.32 1.91 -7.16
CA HIS A 221 0.19 0.63 -6.46
C HIS A 221 -1.28 0.17 -6.31
N PRO A 222 -2.21 0.96 -5.70
CA PRO A 222 -3.57 0.50 -5.48
C PRO A 222 -4.34 0.20 -6.77
N PRO A 223 -4.25 1.01 -7.84
CA PRO A 223 -4.88 0.67 -9.12
C PRO A 223 -4.44 -0.69 -9.68
N PHE A 224 -3.15 -1.03 -9.64
CA PHE A 224 -2.68 -2.34 -10.10
C PHE A 224 -3.21 -3.48 -9.23
N LEU A 225 -3.23 -3.31 -7.91
CA LEU A 225 -3.73 -4.32 -6.99
C LEU A 225 -5.24 -4.53 -7.15
N PHE A 226 -6.05 -3.46 -7.20
CA PHE A 226 -7.49 -3.56 -7.40
C PHE A 226 -7.87 -4.09 -8.78
N LEU A 227 -7.07 -3.83 -9.82
CA LEU A 227 -7.24 -4.48 -11.11
C LEU A 227 -6.99 -6.00 -10.99
N GLY A 228 -5.97 -6.42 -10.25
CA GLY A 228 -5.73 -7.83 -9.92
C GLY A 228 -6.90 -8.46 -9.18
N PHE A 229 -7.48 -7.77 -8.20
CA PHE A 229 -8.67 -8.19 -7.46
C PHE A 229 -9.91 -8.33 -8.36
N ALA A 230 -10.13 -7.35 -9.23
CA ALA A 230 -11.22 -7.40 -10.21
C ALA A 230 -11.05 -8.57 -11.19
N LEU A 231 -9.84 -8.81 -11.66
CA LEU A 231 -9.51 -9.93 -12.55
C LEU A 231 -9.74 -11.30 -11.89
N ALA A 232 -9.50 -11.45 -10.57
CA ALA A 232 -9.74 -12.70 -9.85
C ALA A 232 -11.20 -13.14 -9.90
N SER A 233 -12.16 -12.23 -10.05
CA SER A 233 -13.58 -12.56 -10.26
C SER A 233 -13.85 -13.35 -11.53
N THR A 234 -12.96 -13.27 -12.52
CA THR A 234 -13.10 -14.02 -13.78
C THR A 234 -12.94 -15.52 -13.57
N GLN A 235 -11.94 -15.95 -12.75
CA GLN A 235 -11.72 -17.36 -12.43
C GLN A 235 -12.93 -17.95 -11.70
N PHE A 236 -13.46 -17.23 -10.72
CA PHE A 236 -14.69 -17.60 -10.03
C PHE A 236 -15.83 -17.80 -11.03
N SER A 237 -16.04 -16.82 -11.91
CA SER A 237 -17.16 -16.85 -12.85
C SER A 237 -17.06 -17.96 -13.88
N PHE A 238 -15.87 -18.23 -14.42
CA PHE A 238 -15.66 -19.34 -15.35
C PHE A 238 -15.83 -20.69 -14.66
N ALA A 239 -15.38 -20.86 -13.42
CA ALA A 239 -15.54 -22.10 -12.66
C ALA A 239 -17.03 -22.38 -12.35
N ILE A 240 -17.79 -21.39 -11.91
CA ILE A 240 -19.23 -21.53 -11.64
C ILE A 240 -20.00 -21.76 -12.96
N ALA A 241 -19.61 -21.11 -14.05
CA ALA A 241 -20.20 -21.37 -15.36
C ALA A 241 -20.00 -22.81 -15.83
N ALA A 242 -18.82 -23.38 -15.63
CA ALA A 242 -18.54 -24.78 -15.91
C ALA A 242 -19.42 -25.73 -15.08
N LEU A 243 -19.67 -25.42 -13.81
CA LEU A 243 -20.58 -26.21 -12.95
C LEU A 243 -22.03 -26.06 -13.38
N ILE A 244 -22.50 -24.84 -13.76
CA ILE A 244 -23.87 -24.60 -14.27
C ILE A 244 -24.08 -25.40 -15.55
N ARG A 245 -23.15 -25.29 -16.50
CA ARG A 245 -23.21 -25.94 -17.81
C ARG A 245 -23.00 -27.45 -17.74
N ASN A 246 -22.33 -27.95 -16.69
CA ASN A 246 -21.85 -29.32 -16.56
C ASN A 246 -20.89 -29.70 -17.70
N GLU A 247 -20.06 -28.77 -18.15
CA GLU A 247 -19.10 -28.89 -19.23
C GLU A 247 -17.75 -28.33 -18.78
N TYR A 248 -16.70 -29.13 -18.87
CA TYR A 248 -15.40 -28.89 -18.22
C TYR A 248 -14.24 -28.80 -19.20
N LYS A 249 -14.50 -28.58 -20.50
CA LYS A 249 -13.46 -28.44 -21.52
C LYS A 249 -13.33 -26.99 -21.99
N LEU A 250 -14.44 -26.38 -22.36
CA LEU A 250 -14.45 -25.02 -22.89
C LEU A 250 -13.91 -23.97 -21.91
N TRP A 251 -14.31 -24.07 -20.64
CA TRP A 251 -13.95 -23.08 -19.63
C TRP A 251 -12.44 -22.93 -19.41
N ILE A 252 -11.65 -24.02 -19.57
CA ILE A 252 -10.19 -24.00 -19.36
C ILE A 252 -9.52 -23.04 -20.33
N LYS A 253 -9.99 -22.98 -21.57
CA LYS A 253 -9.46 -22.11 -22.63
C LYS A 253 -9.47 -20.64 -22.19
N PHE A 254 -10.61 -20.19 -21.64
CA PHE A 254 -10.80 -18.82 -21.13
C PHE A 254 -10.13 -18.64 -19.77
N ASN A 255 -10.39 -19.57 -18.84
CA ASN A 255 -9.91 -19.45 -17.49
C ASN A 255 -8.38 -19.37 -17.41
N LEU A 256 -7.65 -20.20 -18.17
CA LEU A 256 -6.19 -20.16 -18.20
C LEU A 256 -5.64 -18.81 -18.67
N ALA A 257 -6.24 -18.22 -19.72
CA ALA A 257 -5.80 -16.92 -20.21
C ALA A 257 -6.01 -15.82 -19.17
N TRP A 258 -7.21 -15.76 -18.57
CA TRP A 258 -7.56 -14.76 -17.55
C TRP A 258 -6.79 -14.97 -16.24
N THR A 259 -6.51 -16.21 -15.85
CA THR A 259 -5.67 -16.52 -14.67
C THR A 259 -4.25 -15.96 -14.83
N ILE A 260 -3.66 -16.05 -16.05
CA ILE A 260 -2.34 -15.46 -16.30
C ILE A 260 -2.38 -13.94 -16.20
N VAL A 261 -3.43 -13.28 -16.70
CA VAL A 261 -3.62 -11.83 -16.54
C VAL A 261 -3.76 -11.45 -15.06
N THR A 262 -4.55 -12.20 -14.31
CA THR A 262 -4.71 -12.00 -12.85
C THR A 262 -3.37 -12.12 -12.12
N ALA A 263 -2.60 -13.18 -12.43
CA ALA A 263 -1.29 -13.39 -11.81
C ALA A 263 -0.31 -12.27 -12.12
N LEU A 264 -0.34 -11.70 -13.34
CA LEU A 264 0.45 -10.52 -13.70
C LEU A 264 0.09 -9.30 -12.85
N PHE A 265 -1.19 -8.93 -12.79
CA PHE A 265 -1.61 -7.71 -12.12
C PHE A 265 -1.52 -7.81 -10.59
N LEU A 266 -1.77 -8.98 -10.01
CA LEU A 266 -1.51 -9.23 -8.59
C LEU A 266 -0.01 -9.13 -8.27
N CYS A 267 0.86 -9.74 -9.11
CA CYS A 267 2.31 -9.63 -8.96
C CYS A 267 2.78 -8.18 -9.01
N LEU A 268 2.37 -7.43 -10.03
CA LEU A 268 2.72 -6.01 -10.16
C LEU A 268 2.18 -5.19 -8.99
N GLY A 269 0.90 -5.39 -8.61
CA GLY A 269 0.29 -4.72 -7.48
C GLY A 269 1.10 -4.94 -6.20
N ILE A 270 1.39 -6.18 -5.85
CA ILE A 270 2.17 -6.54 -4.65
C ILE A 270 3.57 -5.92 -4.70
N MET A 271 4.28 -6.05 -5.82
CA MET A 271 5.69 -5.63 -5.90
C MET A 271 5.88 -4.12 -6.03
N ILE A 272 4.95 -3.39 -6.65
CA ILE A 272 4.93 -1.92 -6.60
C ILE A 272 4.66 -1.45 -5.17
N GLY A 273 3.79 -2.13 -4.43
CA GLY A 273 3.57 -1.90 -2.99
C GLY A 273 4.83 -2.16 -2.16
N GLY A 274 5.55 -3.23 -2.45
CA GLY A 274 6.85 -3.51 -1.83
C GLY A 274 7.90 -2.43 -2.12
N TYR A 275 7.93 -1.88 -3.32
CA TYR A 275 8.82 -0.76 -3.65
C TYR A 275 8.43 0.53 -2.93
N TRP A 276 7.12 0.80 -2.81
CA TRP A 276 6.62 1.89 -1.99
C TRP A 276 7.02 1.72 -0.51
N ALA A 277 6.83 0.53 0.06
CA ALA A 277 7.24 0.23 1.43
C ALA A 277 8.74 0.44 1.66
N TYR A 278 9.57 0.02 0.69
CA TYR A 278 11.02 0.20 0.71
C TYR A 278 11.42 1.68 0.79
N GLY A 279 10.73 2.55 0.02
CA GLY A 279 11.04 3.98 -0.06
C GLY A 279 10.42 4.86 1.04
N VAL A 280 9.39 4.39 1.75
CA VAL A 280 8.56 5.27 2.59
C VAL A 280 8.46 4.82 4.04
N LEU A 281 8.32 3.50 4.30
CA LEU A 281 7.95 3.04 5.65
C LEU A 281 9.10 2.99 6.65
N GLY A 282 10.31 3.25 6.24
CA GLY A 282 11.47 3.27 7.14
C GLY A 282 11.92 1.88 7.65
N TRP A 283 11.31 0.79 7.17
CA TRP A 283 11.65 -0.58 7.58
C TRP A 283 13.01 -1.05 7.07
N GLY A 284 13.57 -0.34 6.09
CA GLY A 284 14.80 -0.73 5.41
C GLY A 284 14.68 -2.02 4.61
N GLY A 285 13.48 -2.39 4.20
CA GLY A 285 13.15 -3.56 3.41
C GLY A 285 11.89 -3.36 2.57
N TYR A 286 11.71 -4.19 1.56
CA TYR A 286 10.55 -4.15 0.64
C TYR A 286 9.43 -5.10 1.06
N TRP A 287 9.62 -5.92 2.10
CA TRP A 287 8.67 -6.91 2.60
C TRP A 287 8.88 -7.12 4.10
N ALA A 288 7.83 -6.96 4.87
CA ALA A 288 7.85 -7.08 6.33
C ALA A 288 6.93 -8.19 6.87
N TRP A 289 6.32 -9.00 6.01
CA TRP A 289 5.26 -9.96 6.38
C TRP A 289 4.08 -9.27 7.10
N ASP A 290 3.84 -7.99 6.76
CA ASP A 290 2.65 -7.29 7.23
C ASP A 290 1.38 -8.07 6.85
N PRO A 291 0.38 -8.18 7.74
CA PRO A 291 -0.83 -8.94 7.45
C PRO A 291 -1.56 -8.54 6.16
N VAL A 292 -1.49 -7.28 5.75
CA VAL A 292 -2.11 -6.80 4.48
C VAL A 292 -1.27 -7.23 3.28
N GLU A 293 0.06 -7.15 3.36
CA GLU A 293 0.97 -7.70 2.35
C GLU A 293 0.70 -9.19 2.15
N ASN A 294 0.68 -9.94 3.25
CA ASN A 294 0.43 -11.39 3.26
C ASN A 294 -0.91 -11.73 2.63
N SER A 295 -1.97 -11.00 3.01
CA SER A 295 -3.33 -11.28 2.53
C SER A 295 -3.47 -11.06 1.01
N SER A 296 -2.67 -10.18 0.42
CA SER A 296 -2.64 -9.95 -1.04
C SER A 296 -1.77 -10.97 -1.78
N LEU A 297 -0.73 -11.51 -1.12
CA LEU A 297 0.17 -12.55 -1.66
C LEU A 297 -0.55 -13.89 -1.85
N ILE A 298 -1.43 -14.27 -0.91
CA ILE A 298 -2.12 -15.56 -0.91
C ILE A 298 -2.92 -15.80 -2.21
N PRO A 299 -3.81 -14.89 -2.69
CA PRO A 299 -4.52 -15.10 -3.96
C PRO A 299 -3.59 -15.14 -5.18
N TRP A 300 -2.44 -14.44 -5.14
CA TRP A 300 -1.43 -14.56 -6.19
C TRP A 300 -0.83 -15.98 -6.25
N ILE A 301 -0.45 -16.54 -5.11
CA ILE A 301 0.08 -17.93 -5.03
C ILE A 301 -0.98 -18.94 -5.55
N PHE A 302 -2.25 -18.77 -5.18
CA PHE A 302 -3.36 -19.59 -5.70
C PHE A 302 -3.52 -19.45 -7.22
N SER A 303 -3.39 -18.24 -7.77
CA SER A 303 -3.42 -18.00 -9.21
C SER A 303 -2.29 -18.74 -9.93
N VAL A 304 -1.07 -18.71 -9.38
CA VAL A 304 0.09 -19.40 -9.95
C VAL A 304 -0.09 -20.92 -9.89
N ALA A 305 -0.55 -21.47 -8.77
CA ALA A 305 -0.89 -22.89 -8.64
C ALA A 305 -1.97 -23.29 -9.65
N LEU A 306 -3.00 -22.47 -9.83
CA LEU A 306 -4.08 -22.69 -10.78
C LEU A 306 -3.58 -22.70 -12.23
N ILE A 307 -2.65 -21.82 -12.63
CA ILE A 307 -2.05 -21.87 -13.99
C ILE A 307 -1.46 -23.26 -14.26
N HIS A 308 -0.67 -23.81 -13.34
CA HIS A 308 0.00 -25.10 -13.52
C HIS A 308 -1.00 -26.26 -13.55
N THR A 309 -1.97 -26.27 -12.66
CA THR A 309 -3.00 -27.32 -12.60
C THR A 309 -3.97 -27.27 -13.79
N LEU A 310 -4.30 -26.08 -14.32
CA LEU A 310 -5.06 -25.93 -15.56
C LEU A 310 -4.29 -26.45 -16.79
N ILE A 311 -2.96 -26.27 -16.83
CA ILE A 311 -2.12 -26.85 -17.88
C ILE A 311 -2.17 -28.37 -17.80
N VAL A 312 -2.11 -28.98 -16.60
CA VAL A 312 -2.25 -30.40 -16.37
C VAL A 312 -3.61 -30.90 -16.89
N GLN A 313 -4.69 -30.24 -16.53
CA GLN A 313 -6.02 -30.62 -17.00
C GLN A 313 -6.13 -30.50 -18.52
N LYS A 314 -5.68 -29.38 -19.12
CA LYS A 314 -5.73 -29.14 -20.57
C LYS A 314 -5.01 -30.23 -21.36
N GLN A 315 -3.81 -30.65 -20.90
CA GLN A 315 -3.00 -31.67 -21.61
C GLN A 315 -3.50 -33.08 -21.40
N SER A 316 -4.19 -33.35 -20.30
CA SER A 316 -4.70 -34.70 -19.99
C SER A 316 -6.14 -34.94 -20.50
N GLN A 317 -6.81 -33.92 -21.03
CA GLN A 317 -8.14 -34.03 -21.61
C GLN A 317 -8.16 -34.96 -22.84
N SER A 318 -9.26 -35.68 -23.02
CA SER A 318 -9.58 -36.44 -24.22
C SER A 318 -11.07 -36.28 -24.55
N GLU A 319 -11.51 -36.84 -25.65
CA GLU A 319 -12.89 -36.73 -26.10
C GLU A 319 -13.90 -37.18 -25.03
N HIS A 320 -13.56 -38.25 -24.29
CA HIS A 320 -14.43 -38.85 -23.26
C HIS A 320 -14.00 -38.64 -21.82
N LYS A 321 -12.88 -37.89 -21.55
CA LYS A 321 -12.36 -37.67 -20.19
C LYS A 321 -12.12 -36.20 -19.92
N LEU A 322 -12.49 -35.73 -18.71
CA LEU A 322 -12.37 -34.34 -18.27
C LEU A 322 -10.93 -33.84 -18.09
N GLY A 323 -9.96 -34.75 -18.12
CA GLY A 323 -8.58 -34.49 -17.75
C GLY A 323 -8.34 -34.63 -16.24
N SER A 324 -7.07 -34.69 -15.85
CA SER A 324 -6.66 -34.76 -14.45
C SER A 324 -6.93 -33.42 -13.74
N LEU A 325 -7.18 -33.45 -12.43
CA LEU A 325 -7.33 -32.27 -11.55
C LEU A 325 -8.56 -31.37 -11.82
N ALA A 326 -9.60 -31.87 -12.54
CA ALA A 326 -10.76 -31.04 -12.86
C ALA A 326 -11.45 -30.46 -11.60
N ARG A 327 -11.60 -31.24 -10.53
CA ARG A 327 -12.17 -30.77 -9.25
C ARG A 327 -11.26 -29.75 -8.58
N THR A 328 -9.97 -30.04 -8.52
CA THR A 328 -8.95 -29.15 -7.94
C THR A 328 -8.97 -27.78 -8.63
N ASN A 329 -9.05 -27.77 -9.96
CA ASN A 329 -9.09 -26.51 -10.71
C ASN A 329 -10.36 -25.69 -10.44
N LEU A 330 -11.52 -26.32 -10.28
CA LEU A 330 -12.75 -25.63 -9.88
C LEU A 330 -12.60 -24.98 -8.50
N ILE A 331 -12.03 -25.72 -7.53
CA ILE A 331 -11.79 -25.21 -6.18
C ILE A 331 -10.78 -24.05 -6.22
N LEU A 332 -9.63 -24.23 -6.85
CA LEU A 332 -8.59 -23.20 -6.92
C LEU A 332 -9.10 -21.94 -7.61
N SER A 333 -9.88 -22.07 -8.70
CA SER A 333 -10.45 -20.92 -9.40
C SER A 333 -11.39 -20.10 -8.51
N VAL A 334 -12.26 -20.76 -7.74
CA VAL A 334 -13.16 -20.06 -6.81
C VAL A 334 -12.37 -19.48 -5.64
N PHE A 335 -11.45 -20.25 -5.07
CA PHE A 335 -10.67 -19.81 -3.93
C PHE A 335 -9.72 -18.65 -4.26
N THR A 336 -9.24 -18.51 -5.48
CA THR A 336 -8.50 -17.31 -5.90
C THR A 336 -9.29 -16.03 -5.61
N PHE A 337 -10.59 -16.01 -5.93
CA PHE A 337 -11.45 -14.87 -5.65
C PHE A 337 -11.90 -14.80 -4.19
N VAL A 338 -12.24 -15.94 -3.59
CA VAL A 338 -12.61 -16.00 -2.15
C VAL A 338 -11.50 -15.43 -1.28
N LEU A 339 -10.24 -15.69 -1.60
CA LEU A 339 -9.09 -15.17 -0.85
C LEU A 339 -8.88 -13.67 -1.08
N VAL A 340 -9.29 -13.11 -2.22
CA VAL A 340 -9.37 -11.66 -2.42
C VAL A 340 -10.43 -11.04 -1.50
N ILE A 341 -11.62 -11.67 -1.38
CA ILE A 341 -12.65 -11.22 -0.43
C ILE A 341 -12.16 -11.35 1.01
N TYR A 342 -11.44 -12.45 1.34
CA TYR A 342 -10.86 -12.63 2.65
C TYR A 342 -9.77 -11.58 2.97
N SER A 343 -8.91 -11.26 2.00
CA SER A 343 -7.96 -10.15 2.11
C SER A 343 -8.69 -8.83 2.40
N THR A 344 -9.77 -8.57 1.67
CA THR A 344 -10.62 -7.39 1.90
C THR A 344 -11.27 -7.41 3.28
N PHE A 345 -11.73 -8.57 3.74
CA PHE A 345 -12.25 -8.73 5.09
C PHE A 345 -11.20 -8.38 6.15
N LEU A 346 -10.01 -8.93 6.07
CA LEU A 346 -8.93 -8.65 7.02
C LEU A 346 -8.57 -7.16 7.09
N THR A 347 -8.44 -6.52 5.92
CA THR A 347 -8.02 -5.12 5.85
C THR A 347 -9.11 -4.11 6.22
N ARG A 348 -10.39 -4.48 6.09
CA ARG A 348 -11.53 -3.58 6.20
C ARG A 348 -12.44 -3.84 7.39
N SER A 349 -12.20 -4.91 8.17
CA SER A 349 -13.01 -5.28 9.33
C SER A 349 -12.56 -4.66 10.64
N GLY A 350 -11.44 -3.95 10.65
CA GLY A 350 -10.81 -3.42 11.86
C GLY A 350 -10.04 -4.48 12.68
N VAL A 351 -10.11 -5.76 12.32
CA VAL A 351 -9.41 -6.87 13.05
C VAL A 351 -7.89 -6.67 13.09
N LEU A 352 -7.32 -6.00 12.09
CA LEU A 352 -5.88 -5.74 11.98
C LEU A 352 -5.49 -4.31 12.38
N SER A 353 -6.36 -3.51 13.00
CA SER A 353 -6.10 -2.08 13.30
C SER A 353 -4.84 -1.85 14.13
N GLU A 354 -4.50 -2.78 15.02
CA GLU A 354 -3.29 -2.72 15.84
C GLU A 354 -2.10 -3.49 15.25
N ALA A 355 -2.34 -4.35 14.26
CA ALA A 355 -1.34 -5.28 13.71
C ALA A 355 -0.77 -4.84 12.36
N SER A 356 -1.37 -3.85 11.68
CA SER A 356 -0.93 -3.41 10.35
C SER A 356 -1.14 -1.91 10.14
N VAL A 357 -0.13 -1.26 9.58
CA VAL A 357 -0.18 0.15 9.16
C VAL A 357 -1.12 0.39 7.96
N HIS A 358 -1.53 -0.67 7.28
CA HIS A 358 -2.40 -0.63 6.09
C HIS A 358 -3.87 -0.91 6.41
N SER A 359 -4.22 -1.21 7.67
CA SER A 359 -5.59 -1.52 8.05
C SER A 359 -6.41 -0.24 8.22
N PHE A 360 -7.72 -0.36 7.97
CA PHE A 360 -8.68 0.70 8.25
C PHE A 360 -9.30 0.50 9.63
N SER A 361 -9.75 1.59 10.23
CA SER A 361 -10.54 1.55 11.46
C SER A 361 -11.83 0.74 11.27
N ASP A 362 -12.44 0.30 12.38
CA ASP A 362 -13.66 -0.51 12.39
C ASP A 362 -14.76 0.12 11.51
N PRO A 363 -15.24 -0.59 10.47
CA PRO A 363 -16.29 -0.11 9.59
C PRO A 363 -17.69 -0.19 10.19
N GLY A 364 -17.82 -0.78 11.37
CA GLY A 364 -19.10 -1.10 12.03
C GLY A 364 -19.60 -2.52 11.76
N SER A 365 -20.35 -3.05 12.72
CA SER A 365 -20.81 -4.46 12.77
C SER A 365 -21.62 -4.90 11.55
N PHE A 366 -22.35 -3.98 10.92
CA PHE A 366 -23.19 -4.29 9.77
C PHE A 366 -22.34 -4.56 8.50
N VAL A 367 -21.33 -3.73 8.22
CA VAL A 367 -20.38 -3.93 7.11
C VAL A 367 -19.62 -5.24 7.27
N TYR A 368 -19.17 -5.51 8.50
CA TYR A 368 -18.55 -6.77 8.86
C TYR A 368 -19.45 -7.98 8.52
N SER A 369 -20.71 -7.93 8.94
CA SER A 369 -21.67 -9.02 8.72
C SER A 369 -21.93 -9.26 7.22
N VAL A 370 -22.06 -8.20 6.42
CA VAL A 370 -22.24 -8.31 4.96
C VAL A 370 -21.04 -8.96 4.30
N LEU A 371 -19.80 -8.57 4.66
CA LEU A 371 -18.59 -9.20 4.14
C LEU A 371 -18.55 -10.71 4.46
N VAL A 372 -18.88 -11.11 5.69
CA VAL A 372 -18.90 -12.52 6.11
C VAL A 372 -19.96 -13.32 5.36
N ILE A 373 -21.16 -12.76 5.18
CA ILE A 373 -22.26 -13.43 4.44
C ILE A 373 -21.85 -13.70 3.00
N PHE A 374 -21.28 -12.70 2.30
CA PHE A 374 -20.80 -12.89 0.93
C PHE A 374 -19.64 -13.86 0.85
N LEU A 375 -18.65 -13.79 1.77
CA LEU A 375 -17.54 -14.72 1.85
C LEU A 375 -18.04 -16.18 1.95
N ILE A 376 -18.96 -16.44 2.88
CA ILE A 376 -19.57 -17.76 3.06
C ILE A 376 -20.35 -18.17 1.80
N GLY A 377 -21.13 -17.26 1.20
CA GLY A 377 -21.88 -17.52 -0.02
C GLY A 377 -20.99 -17.94 -1.19
N PHE A 378 -19.86 -17.25 -1.41
CA PHE A 378 -18.90 -17.61 -2.44
C PHE A 378 -18.24 -18.96 -2.18
N VAL A 379 -17.86 -19.25 -0.93
CA VAL A 379 -17.32 -20.57 -0.54
C VAL A 379 -18.34 -21.67 -0.78
N LEU A 380 -19.58 -21.50 -0.31
CA LEU A 380 -20.62 -22.51 -0.49
C LEU A 380 -20.94 -22.79 -1.96
N SER A 381 -20.83 -21.78 -2.84
CA SER A 381 -21.16 -21.92 -4.26
C SER A 381 -20.35 -23.02 -4.95
N VAL A 382 -19.06 -23.17 -4.63
CA VAL A 382 -18.20 -24.20 -5.23
C VAL A 382 -18.50 -25.58 -4.65
N PHE A 383 -18.68 -25.69 -3.34
CA PHE A 383 -18.93 -27.01 -2.71
C PHE A 383 -20.30 -27.57 -3.11
N VAL A 384 -21.34 -26.73 -3.11
CA VAL A 384 -22.67 -27.10 -3.59
C VAL A 384 -22.63 -27.46 -5.07
N GLY A 385 -21.92 -26.68 -5.89
CA GLY A 385 -21.75 -26.97 -7.30
C GLY A 385 -21.04 -28.29 -7.57
N ILE A 386 -19.91 -28.57 -6.90
CA ILE A 386 -19.16 -29.82 -7.03
C ILE A 386 -20.00 -31.01 -6.53
N TYR A 387 -20.69 -30.86 -5.41
CA TYR A 387 -21.55 -31.90 -4.89
C TYR A 387 -22.68 -32.25 -5.87
N SER A 388 -23.32 -31.21 -6.44
CA SER A 388 -24.39 -31.38 -7.44
C SER A 388 -23.93 -32.08 -8.73
N ARG A 389 -22.64 -31.90 -9.09
CA ARG A 389 -22.04 -32.44 -10.32
C ARG A 389 -21.08 -33.60 -10.05
N ARG A 390 -21.11 -34.21 -8.86
CA ARG A 390 -20.16 -35.27 -8.44
C ARG A 390 -20.12 -36.47 -9.39
N LYS A 391 -21.24 -36.85 -9.99
CA LYS A 391 -21.30 -38.00 -10.93
C LYS A 391 -20.45 -37.73 -12.17
N THR A 392 -20.58 -36.58 -12.81
CA THR A 392 -19.79 -36.17 -13.98
C THR A 392 -18.32 -35.98 -13.61
N LEU A 393 -18.06 -35.32 -12.48
CA LEU A 393 -16.70 -35.03 -12.01
C LEU A 393 -15.93 -36.32 -11.56
N ASN A 394 -16.62 -37.44 -11.35
CA ASN A 394 -15.96 -38.71 -11.06
C ASN A 394 -15.30 -39.33 -12.30
N SER A 395 -15.58 -38.87 -13.53
CA SER A 395 -14.96 -39.34 -14.77
C SER A 395 -13.59 -38.73 -15.04
N ASN A 396 -12.91 -38.22 -14.00
CA ASN A 396 -11.57 -37.68 -14.11
C ASN A 396 -10.56 -38.73 -14.53
N LYS A 397 -9.58 -38.31 -15.35
CA LYS A 397 -8.39 -39.14 -15.60
C LYS A 397 -7.51 -39.11 -14.35
N PRO A 398 -7.03 -40.25 -13.83
CA PRO A 398 -6.07 -40.28 -12.75
C PRO A 398 -4.75 -39.63 -13.19
N LEU A 399 -4.00 -39.06 -12.24
CA LEU A 399 -2.64 -38.60 -12.47
C LEU A 399 -1.71 -39.75 -12.82
N SER A 400 -0.61 -39.47 -13.54
CA SER A 400 0.47 -40.44 -13.78
C SER A 400 0.99 -41.02 -12.46
N GLN A 401 1.31 -42.31 -12.43
CA GLN A 401 1.95 -42.97 -11.30
C GLN A 401 3.49 -42.88 -11.34
N ASN A 402 4.06 -42.41 -12.46
CA ASN A 402 5.50 -42.28 -12.59
C ASN A 402 5.99 -40.96 -11.95
N ILE A 403 6.87 -41.08 -10.95
CA ILE A 403 7.46 -39.96 -10.23
C ILE A 403 8.19 -38.97 -11.17
N LEU A 404 8.85 -39.50 -12.21
CA LEU A 404 9.56 -38.70 -13.20
C LEU A 404 8.63 -38.24 -14.35
N SER A 405 7.34 -38.06 -14.09
CA SER A 405 6.42 -37.43 -15.05
C SER A 405 6.30 -35.94 -14.84
N ARG A 406 6.19 -35.21 -15.94
CA ARG A 406 5.94 -33.77 -15.90
C ARG A 406 4.59 -33.42 -15.24
N GLU A 407 3.58 -34.26 -15.48
CA GLU A 407 2.24 -34.15 -14.91
C GLU A 407 2.29 -34.15 -13.38
N LEU A 408 2.99 -35.12 -12.80
CA LEU A 408 3.11 -35.27 -11.36
C LEU A 408 3.99 -34.19 -10.72
N GLY A 409 5.07 -33.79 -11.40
CA GLY A 409 5.92 -32.66 -10.93
C GLY A 409 5.19 -31.35 -10.85
N LEU A 410 4.35 -31.04 -11.86
CA LEU A 410 3.49 -29.82 -11.82
C LEU A 410 2.45 -29.90 -10.68
N PHE A 411 1.90 -31.10 -10.43
CA PHE A 411 0.98 -31.30 -9.30
C PHE A 411 1.66 -31.06 -7.95
N TYR A 412 2.82 -31.69 -7.70
CA TYR A 412 3.55 -31.47 -6.44
C TYR A 412 4.00 -30.02 -6.26
N GLY A 413 4.50 -29.38 -7.31
CA GLY A 413 4.83 -27.96 -7.25
C GLY A 413 3.62 -27.09 -6.88
N SER A 414 2.44 -27.39 -7.45
CA SER A 414 1.21 -26.69 -7.09
C SER A 414 0.75 -26.96 -5.65
N MET A 415 0.94 -28.19 -5.15
CA MET A 415 0.62 -28.51 -3.74
C MET A 415 1.54 -27.78 -2.76
N LEU A 416 2.83 -27.66 -3.08
CA LEU A 416 3.77 -26.89 -2.26
C LEU A 416 3.43 -25.40 -2.26
N LEU A 417 3.04 -24.83 -3.41
CA LEU A 417 2.52 -23.45 -3.47
C LEU A 417 1.29 -23.26 -2.58
N ILE A 418 0.32 -24.17 -2.67
CA ILE A 418 -0.89 -24.11 -1.80
C ILE A 418 -0.50 -24.27 -0.34
N GLY A 419 0.44 -25.17 -0.01
CA GLY A 419 0.96 -25.33 1.34
C GLY A 419 1.58 -24.04 1.90
N SER A 420 2.38 -23.34 1.08
CA SER A 420 2.91 -22.00 1.43
C SER A 420 1.79 -21.00 1.69
N ALA A 421 0.82 -20.90 0.77
CA ALA A 421 -0.31 -20.00 0.93
C ALA A 421 -1.15 -20.29 2.19
N VAL A 422 -1.36 -21.57 2.51
CA VAL A 422 -2.08 -21.99 3.74
C VAL A 422 -1.28 -21.63 4.99
N ALA A 423 0.03 -21.84 4.99
CA ALA A 423 0.89 -21.44 6.12
C ALA A 423 0.86 -19.93 6.34
N ILE A 424 0.96 -19.14 5.27
CA ILE A 424 0.84 -17.67 5.34
C ILE A 424 -0.55 -17.26 5.84
N LEU A 425 -1.62 -17.89 5.33
CA LEU A 425 -3.00 -17.64 5.74
C LEU A 425 -3.18 -17.87 7.24
N PHE A 426 -2.64 -18.97 7.77
CA PHE A 426 -2.71 -19.29 9.20
C PHE A 426 -2.07 -18.21 10.07
N GLY A 427 -0.81 -17.85 9.77
CA GLY A 427 -0.11 -16.82 10.52
C GLY A 427 -0.82 -15.46 10.44
N THR A 428 -1.28 -15.08 9.24
CA THR A 428 -1.95 -13.79 9.00
C THR A 428 -3.33 -13.71 9.67
N SER A 429 -3.99 -14.86 9.91
CA SER A 429 -5.29 -14.94 10.58
C SER A 429 -5.18 -15.02 12.11
N ALA A 430 -3.99 -15.17 12.68
CA ALA A 430 -3.78 -15.29 14.12
C ALA A 430 -4.39 -14.13 14.95
N PRO A 431 -4.35 -12.85 14.50
CA PRO A 431 -4.98 -11.75 15.22
C PRO A 431 -6.50 -11.91 15.43
N ILE A 432 -7.22 -12.63 14.54
CA ILE A 432 -8.65 -12.91 14.72
C ILE A 432 -8.89 -13.70 16.02
N PHE A 433 -7.91 -14.50 16.44
CA PHE A 433 -7.97 -15.34 17.64
C PHE A 433 -7.23 -14.72 18.83
N GLY A 434 -6.87 -13.42 18.77
CA GLY A 434 -6.17 -12.71 19.84
C GLY A 434 -4.71 -13.15 20.01
N SER A 435 -4.07 -13.67 18.94
CA SER A 435 -2.69 -14.13 18.95
C SER A 435 -1.87 -13.41 17.88
N SER A 436 -0.56 -13.38 18.01
CA SER A 436 0.36 -12.88 16.98
C SER A 436 1.40 -13.94 16.63
N VAL A 437 1.89 -13.89 15.40
CA VAL A 437 2.91 -14.81 14.89
C VAL A 437 4.16 -14.01 14.58
N ASP A 438 5.31 -14.49 15.04
CA ASP A 438 6.60 -13.86 14.79
C ASP A 438 7.00 -13.94 13.30
N LEU A 439 7.77 -12.96 12.82
CA LEU A 439 8.25 -12.90 11.44
C LEU A 439 9.09 -14.10 11.04
N THR A 440 9.80 -14.70 11.99
CA THR A 440 10.62 -15.90 11.78
C THR A 440 9.81 -17.11 11.33
N TYR A 441 8.54 -17.22 11.77
CA TYR A 441 7.62 -18.26 11.33
C TYR A 441 7.45 -18.26 9.80
N TYR A 442 7.16 -17.09 9.23
CA TYR A 442 6.96 -16.98 7.78
C TYR A 442 8.23 -17.31 7.02
N ASN A 443 9.37 -16.79 7.46
CA ASN A 443 10.67 -17.04 6.82
C ASN A 443 11.03 -18.51 6.84
N GLN A 444 11.00 -19.18 8.00
CA GLN A 444 11.42 -20.56 8.16
C GLN A 444 10.56 -21.51 7.32
N ILE A 445 9.24 -21.39 7.39
CA ILE A 445 8.33 -22.26 6.64
C ILE A 445 8.47 -22.04 5.14
N ASN A 446 8.49 -20.79 4.68
CA ASN A 446 8.50 -20.51 3.25
C ASN A 446 9.85 -20.79 2.60
N ILE A 447 10.98 -20.60 3.29
CA ILE A 447 12.29 -21.04 2.80
C ILE A 447 12.33 -22.56 2.64
N LEU A 448 11.83 -23.30 3.63
CA LEU A 448 11.78 -24.76 3.55
C LEU A 448 10.93 -25.23 2.37
N ILE A 449 9.73 -24.66 2.20
CA ILE A 449 8.86 -24.98 1.06
C ILE A 449 9.54 -24.61 -0.26
N ALA A 450 10.18 -23.47 -0.36
CA ALA A 450 10.87 -23.00 -1.56
C ALA A 450 12.02 -23.93 -1.96
N VAL A 451 12.79 -24.46 -1.01
CA VAL A 451 13.90 -25.41 -1.25
C VAL A 451 13.38 -26.67 -1.96
N PHE A 452 12.16 -27.12 -1.68
CA PHE A 452 11.56 -28.28 -2.36
C PHE A 452 10.81 -27.90 -3.65
N MET A 453 10.15 -26.75 -3.69
CA MET A 453 9.29 -26.31 -4.79
C MET A 453 10.10 -25.81 -5.99
N VAL A 454 11.12 -24.96 -5.75
CA VAL A 454 11.87 -24.29 -6.83
C VAL A 454 12.61 -25.29 -7.75
N PRO A 455 13.27 -26.35 -7.26
CA PRO A 455 13.89 -27.35 -8.13
C PRO A 455 12.91 -28.06 -9.07
N LEU A 456 11.64 -28.23 -8.67
CA LEU A 456 10.63 -28.86 -9.51
C LEU A 456 10.39 -28.09 -10.82
N ILE A 457 10.63 -26.77 -10.84
CA ILE A 457 10.55 -25.97 -12.05
C ILE A 457 11.52 -26.49 -13.11
N GLY A 458 12.78 -26.74 -12.74
CA GLY A 458 13.77 -27.28 -13.63
C GLY A 458 13.56 -28.78 -13.91
N PHE A 459 13.27 -29.61 -12.90
CA PHE A 459 13.06 -31.05 -13.06
C PHE A 459 11.93 -31.38 -14.04
N THR A 460 10.81 -30.67 -13.99
CA THR A 460 9.68 -30.87 -14.87
C THR A 460 10.00 -30.59 -16.34
N LEU A 461 10.99 -29.77 -16.65
CA LEU A 461 11.41 -29.49 -18.01
C LEU A 461 12.05 -30.71 -18.67
N TYR A 462 12.82 -31.51 -17.92
CA TYR A 462 13.52 -32.72 -18.45
C TYR A 462 12.63 -33.94 -18.48
N SER A 463 11.47 -33.91 -17.83
CA SER A 463 10.51 -34.99 -17.80
C SER A 463 9.56 -34.95 -19.00
N TYR A 464 9.25 -36.11 -19.55
CA TYR A 464 8.14 -36.26 -20.46
C TYR A 464 6.81 -36.18 -19.72
N TRP A 465 5.73 -36.06 -20.48
CA TRP A 465 4.42 -35.74 -19.88
C TRP A 465 3.96 -36.82 -18.88
N GLN A 466 3.98 -38.10 -19.26
CA GLN A 466 3.45 -39.18 -18.43
C GLN A 466 4.52 -40.11 -17.86
N ASN A 467 5.56 -40.42 -18.62
CA ASN A 467 6.57 -41.42 -18.25
C ASN A 467 7.94 -41.03 -18.78
N THR A 468 8.92 -40.96 -17.88
CA THR A 468 10.32 -40.75 -18.23
C THR A 468 11.16 -41.84 -17.58
N SER A 469 11.98 -42.56 -18.37
CA SER A 469 12.92 -43.51 -17.79
C SER A 469 14.04 -42.74 -17.05
N THR A 470 14.51 -43.34 -15.94
CA THR A 470 15.53 -42.77 -15.08
C THR A 470 16.81 -42.44 -15.86
N ASN A 471 17.26 -43.32 -16.76
CA ASN A 471 18.46 -43.12 -17.57
C ASN A 471 18.35 -41.88 -18.50
N VAL A 472 17.18 -41.69 -19.12
CA VAL A 472 16.92 -40.52 -19.98
C VAL A 472 16.88 -39.27 -19.16
N PHE A 473 16.24 -39.28 -18.01
CA PHE A 473 16.15 -38.15 -17.12
C PHE A 473 17.53 -37.70 -16.63
N ILE A 474 18.33 -38.65 -16.09
CA ILE A 474 19.68 -38.38 -15.60
C ILE A 474 20.56 -37.78 -16.71
N LYS A 475 20.58 -38.42 -17.90
CA LYS A 475 21.38 -37.93 -19.04
C LYS A 475 21.05 -36.49 -19.42
N ARG A 476 19.77 -36.08 -19.33
CA ARG A 476 19.34 -34.76 -19.72
C ARG A 476 19.66 -33.71 -18.67
N ILE A 477 19.54 -34.04 -17.38
CA ILE A 477 19.65 -33.07 -16.29
C ILE A 477 21.10 -32.84 -15.85
N THR A 478 22.00 -33.81 -16.09
CA THR A 478 23.37 -33.79 -15.53
C THR A 478 24.13 -32.52 -15.82
N VAL A 479 24.12 -32.02 -17.06
CA VAL A 479 24.90 -30.84 -17.48
C VAL A 479 24.43 -29.61 -16.70
N SER A 480 23.12 -29.32 -16.71
CA SER A 480 22.57 -28.17 -16.02
C SER A 480 22.74 -28.25 -14.51
N THR A 481 22.61 -29.47 -13.94
CA THR A 481 22.85 -29.68 -12.51
C THR A 481 24.32 -29.40 -12.14
N THR A 482 25.26 -29.91 -12.93
CA THR A 482 26.70 -29.69 -12.70
C THR A 482 27.04 -28.21 -12.78
N ILE A 483 26.57 -27.51 -13.82
CA ILE A 483 26.79 -26.05 -13.94
C ILE A 483 26.17 -25.30 -12.75
N SER A 484 24.97 -25.68 -12.34
CA SER A 484 24.29 -25.06 -11.19
C SER A 484 25.05 -25.25 -9.89
N ILE A 485 25.60 -26.43 -9.66
CA ILE A 485 26.43 -26.71 -8.48
C ILE A 485 27.69 -25.84 -8.51
N VAL A 486 28.41 -25.78 -9.63
CA VAL A 486 29.63 -24.96 -9.76
C VAL A 486 29.32 -23.47 -9.51
N VAL A 487 28.26 -22.95 -10.16
CA VAL A 487 27.86 -21.55 -9.97
C VAL A 487 27.45 -21.28 -8.52
N THR A 488 26.69 -22.17 -7.91
CA THR A 488 26.27 -22.01 -6.51
C THR A 488 27.45 -22.01 -5.55
N PHE A 489 28.37 -22.97 -5.68
CA PHE A 489 29.56 -22.99 -4.82
C PHE A 489 30.44 -21.75 -5.01
N SER A 490 30.57 -21.27 -6.25
CA SER A 490 31.28 -20.01 -6.52
C SER A 490 30.63 -18.82 -5.81
N LEU A 491 29.29 -18.72 -5.88
CA LEU A 491 28.54 -17.65 -5.20
C LEU A 491 28.63 -17.77 -3.67
N LEU A 492 28.51 -18.97 -3.11
CA LEU A 492 28.67 -19.20 -1.67
C LEU A 492 30.08 -18.80 -1.18
N TYR A 493 31.11 -19.17 -1.95
CA TYR A 493 32.50 -18.80 -1.63
C TYR A 493 32.70 -17.27 -1.67
N LEU A 494 32.18 -16.61 -2.72
CA LEU A 494 32.32 -15.15 -2.87
C LEU A 494 31.53 -14.35 -1.84
N THR A 495 30.37 -14.87 -1.39
CA THR A 495 29.49 -14.17 -0.45
C THR A 495 29.73 -14.54 1.00
N GLY A 496 30.40 -15.65 1.27
CA GLY A 496 30.63 -16.18 2.63
C GLY A 496 29.36 -16.75 3.29
N ILE A 497 28.30 -17.03 2.53
CA ILE A 497 27.06 -17.62 3.05
C ILE A 497 27.22 -19.14 3.11
N TRP A 498 27.31 -19.70 4.33
CA TRP A 498 27.50 -21.13 4.55
C TRP A 498 26.33 -21.81 5.28
N ASP A 499 25.20 -21.09 5.42
CA ASP A 499 23.96 -21.69 5.93
C ASP A 499 23.42 -22.73 4.95
N PHE A 500 23.02 -23.90 5.47
CA PHE A 500 22.58 -25.01 4.66
C PHE A 500 21.30 -24.71 3.87
N LEU A 501 20.29 -24.10 4.50
CA LEU A 501 19.00 -23.81 3.84
C LEU A 501 19.16 -22.71 2.80
N TYR A 502 19.95 -21.68 3.09
CA TYR A 502 20.26 -20.62 2.12
C TYR A 502 21.08 -21.15 0.94
N GLY A 503 22.02 -22.04 1.19
CA GLY A 503 22.79 -22.72 0.15
C GLY A 503 21.89 -23.58 -0.77
N MET A 504 20.96 -24.33 -0.19
CA MET A 504 19.99 -25.12 -0.95
C MET A 504 19.02 -24.25 -1.76
N LEU A 505 18.55 -23.12 -1.21
CA LEU A 505 17.71 -22.17 -1.94
C LEU A 505 18.46 -21.53 -3.10
N LEU A 506 19.73 -21.17 -2.89
CA LEU A 506 20.59 -20.62 -3.93
C LEU A 506 20.83 -21.66 -5.05
N LEU A 507 21.08 -22.93 -4.70
CA LEU A 507 21.21 -24.02 -5.68
C LEU A 507 19.92 -24.21 -6.48
N ALA A 508 18.78 -24.22 -5.81
CA ALA A 508 17.48 -24.35 -6.44
C ALA A 508 17.19 -23.21 -7.44
N SER A 509 17.53 -21.99 -7.05
CA SER A 509 17.32 -20.77 -7.86
C SER A 509 18.26 -20.73 -9.07
N THR A 510 19.55 -21.01 -8.88
CA THR A 510 20.54 -21.10 -9.99
C THR A 510 20.18 -22.23 -10.95
N PHE A 511 19.76 -23.40 -10.44
CA PHE A 511 19.29 -24.51 -11.25
C PHE A 511 18.06 -24.12 -12.08
N THR A 512 17.10 -23.43 -11.49
CA THR A 512 15.91 -22.93 -12.21
C THR A 512 16.30 -21.99 -13.36
N ILE A 513 17.22 -21.06 -13.12
CA ILE A 513 17.69 -20.12 -14.15
C ILE A 513 18.38 -20.87 -15.28
N ILE A 514 19.36 -21.71 -14.96
CA ILE A 514 20.19 -22.42 -15.96
C ILE A 514 19.35 -23.37 -16.81
N THR A 515 18.45 -24.13 -16.20
CA THR A 515 17.57 -25.07 -16.91
C THR A 515 16.64 -24.33 -17.88
N ASN A 516 16.03 -23.21 -17.46
CA ASN A 516 15.14 -22.46 -18.34
C ASN A 516 15.90 -21.76 -19.47
N ILE A 517 17.12 -21.26 -19.25
CA ILE A 517 18.00 -20.74 -20.31
C ILE A 517 18.35 -21.86 -21.30
N GLU A 518 18.76 -23.04 -20.82
CA GLU A 518 19.07 -24.17 -21.69
C GLU A 518 17.88 -24.55 -22.58
N PHE A 519 16.66 -24.57 -22.02
CA PHE A 519 15.45 -24.87 -22.77
C PHE A 519 15.13 -23.81 -23.83
N ILE A 520 15.30 -22.54 -23.54
CA ILE A 520 15.14 -21.47 -24.53
C ILE A 520 16.13 -21.67 -25.69
N LEU A 521 17.40 -21.92 -25.40
CA LEU A 521 18.45 -22.02 -26.41
C LEU A 521 18.36 -23.28 -27.27
N LYS A 522 18.04 -24.42 -26.67
CA LYS A 522 18.06 -25.73 -27.36
C LYS A 522 16.73 -26.11 -28.01
N PHE A 523 15.61 -25.84 -27.34
CA PHE A 523 14.34 -26.47 -27.70
C PHE A 523 13.26 -25.50 -28.13
N ASN A 524 13.41 -24.20 -27.86
CA ASN A 524 12.32 -23.27 -28.02
C ASN A 524 12.72 -22.08 -28.94
N LYS A 525 12.57 -22.28 -30.25
CA LYS A 525 12.90 -21.24 -31.26
C LYS A 525 11.79 -20.22 -31.46
N ASN A 526 10.58 -20.50 -30.98
CA ASN A 526 9.46 -19.56 -31.11
C ASN A 526 9.28 -18.75 -29.87
N PHE A 527 9.47 -17.44 -29.96
CA PHE A 527 9.38 -16.48 -28.86
C PHE A 527 8.08 -16.57 -28.04
N MET A 528 6.95 -16.85 -28.71
CA MET A 528 5.65 -16.97 -28.05
C MET A 528 5.56 -18.14 -27.04
N PHE A 529 6.44 -19.13 -27.13
CA PHE A 529 6.51 -20.26 -26.21
C PHE A 529 7.54 -20.05 -25.09
N MET A 530 8.34 -19.00 -25.16
CA MET A 530 9.36 -18.71 -24.16
C MET A 530 8.82 -18.05 -22.89
N GLY A 531 7.59 -17.48 -22.91
CA GLY A 531 7.06 -16.68 -21.81
C GLY A 531 7.12 -17.35 -20.43
N GLY A 532 6.79 -18.64 -20.32
CA GLY A 532 6.91 -19.38 -19.06
C GLY A 532 8.36 -19.54 -18.59
N HIS A 533 9.29 -19.77 -19.52
CA HIS A 533 10.72 -19.88 -19.20
C HIS A 533 11.30 -18.54 -18.74
N ILE A 534 10.92 -17.46 -19.41
CA ILE A 534 11.32 -16.10 -19.02
C ILE A 534 10.79 -15.76 -17.63
N ALA A 535 9.54 -16.08 -17.34
CA ALA A 535 8.95 -15.87 -16.01
C ALA A 535 9.69 -16.66 -14.92
N HIS A 536 10.07 -17.91 -15.18
CA HIS A 536 10.81 -18.73 -14.21
C HIS A 536 12.26 -18.26 -14.03
N ILE A 537 12.92 -17.75 -15.07
CA ILE A 537 14.24 -17.09 -14.95
C ILE A 537 14.09 -15.86 -14.04
N GLY A 538 13.07 -15.02 -14.30
CA GLY A 538 12.78 -13.86 -13.46
C GLY A 538 12.54 -14.22 -12.00
N PHE A 539 11.79 -15.31 -11.75
CA PHE A 539 11.54 -15.80 -10.40
C PHE A 539 12.81 -16.30 -9.71
N GLY A 540 13.69 -17.03 -10.43
CA GLY A 540 14.98 -17.45 -9.89
C GLY A 540 15.89 -16.26 -9.52
N ILE A 541 15.94 -15.22 -10.39
CA ILE A 541 16.69 -13.97 -10.12
C ILE A 541 16.10 -13.23 -8.91
N PHE A 542 14.77 -13.14 -8.81
CA PHE A 542 14.07 -12.58 -7.67
C PHE A 542 14.48 -13.27 -6.36
N LEU A 543 14.48 -14.60 -6.32
CA LEU A 543 14.86 -15.37 -5.14
C LEU A 543 16.33 -15.14 -4.74
N ILE A 544 17.24 -15.08 -5.71
CA ILE A 544 18.67 -14.75 -5.45
C ILE A 544 18.78 -13.34 -4.87
N GLY A 545 18.07 -12.37 -5.46
CA GLY A 545 18.04 -11.00 -4.96
C GLY A 545 17.47 -10.90 -3.55
N ALA A 546 16.37 -11.59 -3.28
CA ALA A 546 15.75 -11.65 -1.96
C ALA A 546 16.69 -12.27 -0.91
N LEU A 547 17.36 -13.38 -1.27
CA LEU A 547 18.31 -14.05 -0.40
C LEU A 547 19.50 -13.13 -0.07
N PHE A 548 20.15 -12.56 -1.07
CA PHE A 548 21.32 -11.74 -0.87
C PHE A 548 20.99 -10.41 -0.18
N SER A 549 19.92 -9.74 -0.59
CA SER A 549 19.45 -8.51 0.05
C SER A 549 19.02 -8.72 1.51
N GLY A 550 18.53 -9.92 1.84
CA GLY A 550 18.15 -10.28 3.21
C GLY A 550 19.35 -10.64 4.07
N VAL A 551 20.16 -11.62 3.62
CA VAL A 551 21.22 -12.25 4.41
C VAL A 551 22.48 -11.36 4.51
N LEU A 552 22.85 -10.68 3.42
CA LEU A 552 24.04 -9.83 3.38
C LEU A 552 23.79 -8.38 3.81
N SER A 553 22.56 -8.03 4.16
CA SER A 553 22.24 -6.69 4.66
C SER A 553 22.96 -6.40 5.96
N LYS A 554 23.52 -5.20 6.07
CA LYS A 554 24.14 -4.69 7.30
C LYS A 554 23.38 -3.44 7.73
N SER A 555 23.11 -3.30 9.03
CA SER A 555 22.51 -2.09 9.58
C SER A 555 23.22 -1.69 10.86
N GLU A 556 23.34 -0.39 11.07
CA GLU A 556 23.89 0.20 12.29
C GLU A 556 23.19 1.52 12.59
N THR A 557 22.94 1.78 13.87
CA THR A 557 22.41 3.05 14.35
C THR A 557 23.58 3.94 14.75
N LEU A 558 23.57 5.18 14.27
CA LEU A 558 24.64 6.15 14.48
C LEU A 558 24.07 7.47 14.99
N ASP A 559 24.76 8.05 15.97
CA ASP A 559 24.56 9.43 16.36
C ASP A 559 25.63 10.29 15.69
N LEU A 560 25.20 11.18 14.81
CA LEU A 560 26.06 12.03 14.02
C LEU A 560 26.04 13.47 14.58
N PRO A 561 27.03 13.86 15.39
CA PRO A 561 27.22 15.25 15.76
C PRO A 561 27.55 16.08 14.51
N LYS A 562 27.01 17.29 14.41
CA LYS A 562 27.21 18.19 13.26
C LYS A 562 28.72 18.40 12.96
N ASN A 563 29.08 18.25 11.70
CA ASN A 563 30.46 18.37 11.18
C ASN A 563 31.47 17.36 11.77
N ASN A 564 31.03 16.39 12.54
CA ASN A 564 31.88 15.32 13.05
C ASN A 564 31.59 14.02 12.28
N SER A 565 32.66 13.40 11.76
CA SER A 565 32.55 12.17 10.96
C SER A 565 32.53 10.93 11.85
N GLN A 566 31.54 10.06 11.62
CA GLN A 566 31.47 8.73 12.22
C GLN A 566 31.78 7.66 11.17
N SER A 567 32.48 6.61 11.57
CA SER A 567 32.85 5.51 10.66
C SER A 567 31.92 4.32 10.82
N VAL A 568 31.40 3.81 9.70
CA VAL A 568 30.54 2.63 9.64
C VAL A 568 30.85 1.80 8.38
N PHE A 569 31.04 0.49 8.49
CA PHE A 569 31.27 -0.44 7.37
C PHE A 569 32.30 0.07 6.31
N ASN A 570 33.42 0.62 6.75
CA ASN A 570 34.48 1.23 5.94
C ASN A 570 34.08 2.52 5.20
N LYS A 571 33.01 3.18 5.63
CA LYS A 571 32.60 4.50 5.15
C LYS A 571 32.64 5.52 6.27
N LYS A 572 32.71 6.80 5.90
CA LYS A 572 32.56 7.91 6.83
C LYS A 572 31.29 8.67 6.54
N LEU A 573 30.47 8.87 7.56
CA LEU A 573 29.25 9.64 7.49
C LEU A 573 29.42 10.92 8.30
N THR A 574 29.02 12.06 7.72
CA THR A 574 29.10 13.36 8.36
C THR A 574 27.77 14.09 8.19
N TYR A 575 27.13 14.46 9.27
CA TYR A 575 25.97 15.34 9.25
C TYR A 575 26.44 16.79 9.06
N LEU A 576 25.94 17.47 8.03
CA LEU A 576 26.35 18.84 7.66
C LEU A 576 25.39 19.93 8.13
N GLY A 577 24.22 19.57 8.58
CA GLY A 577 23.14 20.47 8.98
C GLY A 577 21.81 20.14 8.29
N ASN A 578 20.75 20.79 8.73
CA ASN A 578 19.43 20.64 8.14
C ASN A 578 19.03 21.90 7.34
N GLU A 579 18.09 21.72 6.44
CA GLU A 579 17.48 22.82 5.68
C GLU A 579 15.95 22.63 5.63
N PRO A 580 15.17 23.71 5.77
CA PRO A 580 13.73 23.63 5.61
C PRO A 580 13.37 23.37 4.15
N VAL A 581 12.40 22.48 3.94
CA VAL A 581 11.82 22.15 2.64
C VAL A 581 10.30 22.28 2.72
N GLU A 582 9.63 22.38 1.56
CA GLU A 582 8.17 22.53 1.48
C GLU A 582 7.65 23.71 2.36
N ASP A 583 8.18 24.89 2.12
CA ASP A 583 7.82 26.15 2.85
C ASP A 583 8.01 26.02 4.38
N GLY A 584 9.01 25.27 4.83
CA GLY A 584 9.34 25.10 6.25
C GLY A 584 8.50 24.05 6.97
N LYS A 585 7.64 23.31 6.28
CA LYS A 585 6.83 22.26 6.88
C LYS A 585 7.63 21.00 7.18
N LYS A 586 8.73 20.78 6.47
CA LYS A 586 9.62 19.61 6.62
C LYS A 586 11.07 20.05 6.72
N TYR A 587 11.93 19.18 7.29
CA TYR A 587 13.37 19.40 7.39
C TYR A 587 14.13 18.28 6.71
N ALA A 588 14.99 18.64 5.76
CA ALA A 588 15.93 17.72 5.11
C ALA A 588 17.29 17.80 5.82
N PHE A 589 17.85 16.63 6.16
CA PHE A 589 19.11 16.51 6.89
C PHE A 589 20.22 16.13 5.92
N ASN A 590 21.18 17.03 5.71
CA ASN A 590 22.27 16.82 4.76
C ASN A 590 23.34 15.90 5.39
N VAL A 591 23.46 14.67 4.86
CA VAL A 591 24.46 13.68 5.28
C VAL A 591 25.43 13.42 4.13
N ARG A 592 26.71 13.69 4.35
CA ARG A 592 27.80 13.34 3.43
C ARG A 592 28.29 11.94 3.76
N ILE A 593 28.45 11.11 2.74
CA ILE A 593 28.94 9.73 2.82
C ILE A 593 30.17 9.59 1.96
N GLU A 594 31.29 9.25 2.57
CA GLU A 594 32.59 9.02 1.91
C GLU A 594 32.83 7.49 1.84
N ASP A 595 32.92 6.95 0.62
CA ASP A 595 33.18 5.53 0.32
C ASP A 595 34.45 5.43 -0.54
N GLY A 596 35.59 5.27 0.10
CA GLY A 596 36.89 5.33 -0.57
C GLY A 596 37.13 6.70 -1.21
N ASN A 597 37.24 6.72 -2.54
CA ASN A 597 37.44 7.97 -3.31
C ASN A 597 36.12 8.63 -3.76
N ASN A 598 34.98 8.01 -3.50
CA ASN A 598 33.66 8.53 -3.90
C ASN A 598 32.98 9.25 -2.74
N THR A 599 32.32 10.36 -3.05
CA THR A 599 31.52 11.10 -2.08
C THR A 599 30.09 11.16 -2.56
N TYR A 600 29.16 10.80 -1.69
CA TYR A 600 27.72 10.87 -1.94
C TYR A 600 27.08 11.81 -0.94
N PHE A 601 25.91 12.34 -1.29
CA PHE A 601 25.08 13.16 -0.42
C PHE A 601 23.71 12.53 -0.30
N SER A 602 23.21 12.45 0.92
CA SER A 602 21.91 11.93 1.26
C SER A 602 21.14 13.00 2.03
N LYS A 603 19.81 13.05 1.82
CA LYS A 603 18.90 14.05 2.40
C LYS A 603 17.64 13.40 3.00
N PRO A 604 17.77 12.56 4.03
CA PRO A 604 16.60 12.05 4.73
C PRO A 604 15.79 13.18 5.37
N ILE A 605 14.47 13.01 5.45
CA ILE A 605 13.55 14.05 5.90
C ILE A 605 12.86 13.64 7.20
N MET A 606 12.70 14.58 8.12
CA MET A 606 11.83 14.45 9.30
C MET A 606 10.93 15.67 9.46
N TYR A 607 9.73 15.43 9.98
CA TYR A 607 8.77 16.50 10.31
C TYR A 607 7.68 15.97 11.24
N ILE A 608 7.03 16.89 11.94
CA ILE A 608 5.81 16.59 12.70
C ILE A 608 4.63 16.73 11.74
N SER A 609 3.91 15.64 11.53
CA SER A 609 2.75 15.63 10.65
C SER A 609 1.59 16.39 11.26
N GLU A 610 1.05 17.39 10.56
CA GLU A 610 -0.19 18.08 10.95
C GLU A 610 -1.42 17.16 10.91
N TYR A 611 -1.32 16.01 10.22
CA TYR A 611 -2.42 15.05 10.07
C TYR A 611 -2.75 14.33 11.37
N ASN A 612 -1.73 13.94 12.14
CA ASN A 612 -1.87 13.12 13.35
C ASN A 612 -0.94 13.52 14.50
N ASN A 613 -0.22 14.64 14.39
CA ASN A 613 0.77 15.13 15.36
C ASN A 613 1.89 14.11 15.67
N SER A 614 2.19 13.21 14.74
CA SER A 614 3.27 12.24 14.91
C SER A 614 4.53 12.64 14.14
N LEU A 615 5.70 12.23 14.67
CA LEU A 615 6.96 12.37 13.97
C LEU A 615 6.99 11.44 12.76
N THR A 616 7.01 12.03 11.57
CA THR A 616 7.13 11.32 10.30
C THR A 616 8.58 11.37 9.83
N ARG A 617 9.06 10.25 9.30
CA ARG A 617 10.44 10.03 8.86
C ARG A 617 10.40 9.50 7.43
N GLU A 618 11.09 10.18 6.53
CA GLU A 618 11.24 9.77 5.15
C GLU A 618 12.72 9.40 4.94
N PRO A 619 13.03 8.12 4.70
CA PRO A 619 14.40 7.70 4.42
C PRO A 619 14.85 8.21 3.06
N ASP A 620 16.14 8.34 2.88
CA ASP A 620 16.75 8.57 1.57
C ASP A 620 17.56 7.36 1.13
N ILE A 621 17.44 7.00 -0.15
CA ILE A 621 18.03 5.79 -0.72
C ILE A 621 18.92 6.15 -1.90
N LEU A 622 20.20 5.94 -1.74
CA LEU A 622 21.17 6.07 -2.83
C LEU A 622 21.24 4.75 -3.58
N ILE A 623 20.57 4.70 -4.73
CA ILE A 623 20.50 3.50 -5.57
C ILE A 623 21.85 3.26 -6.24
N GLY A 624 22.42 2.09 -6.00
CA GLY A 624 23.69 1.66 -6.59
C GLY A 624 23.58 0.35 -7.38
N ALA A 625 24.46 0.10 -8.34
CA ALA A 625 24.41 -1.09 -9.18
C ALA A 625 24.57 -2.40 -8.38
N ALA A 626 25.45 -2.42 -7.38
CA ALA A 626 25.75 -3.59 -6.56
C ALA A 626 25.07 -3.55 -5.18
N ARG A 627 24.78 -2.38 -4.67
CA ARG A 627 24.13 -2.19 -3.35
C ARG A 627 23.47 -0.83 -3.27
N ASP A 628 22.37 -0.74 -2.56
CA ASP A 628 21.77 0.51 -2.17
C ASP A 628 22.28 0.91 -0.77
N LEU A 629 22.43 2.23 -0.57
CA LEU A 629 22.70 2.82 0.73
C LEU A 629 21.41 3.46 1.22
N TYR A 630 20.91 2.99 2.35
CA TYR A 630 19.65 3.38 2.93
C TYR A 630 19.91 4.16 4.21
N ILE A 631 19.46 5.38 4.29
CA ILE A 631 19.63 6.28 5.41
C ILE A 631 18.25 6.69 5.93
N SER A 632 17.90 6.22 7.13
CA SER A 632 16.64 6.56 7.79
C SER A 632 16.91 7.44 9.00
N PRO A 633 16.32 8.64 9.10
CA PRO A 633 16.49 9.47 10.27
C PRO A 633 15.66 8.90 11.42
N LEU A 634 16.21 8.88 12.65
CA LEU A 634 15.54 8.37 13.84
C LEU A 634 15.07 9.48 14.77
N SER A 635 15.99 10.38 15.11
CA SER A 635 15.73 11.53 15.97
C SER A 635 16.71 12.66 15.67
N PHE A 636 16.34 13.85 16.08
CA PHE A 636 17.17 15.02 15.99
C PHE A 636 17.18 15.74 17.33
N GLN A 637 18.38 16.12 17.78
CA GLN A 637 18.57 16.94 18.96
C GLN A 637 19.19 18.26 18.51
N ASP A 638 18.48 19.35 18.77
CA ASP A 638 19.03 20.69 18.55
C ASP A 638 20.25 20.91 19.44
N GLY A 639 21.25 21.55 18.85
CA GLY A 639 22.41 21.99 19.61
C GLY A 639 22.01 23.08 20.59
N GLN A 640 22.58 23.02 21.78
CA GLN A 640 22.49 24.13 22.74
C GLN A 640 23.84 24.85 22.72
N ASP A 641 23.79 26.15 22.45
CA ASP A 641 24.97 27.00 22.64
C ASP A 641 25.42 26.88 24.10
N GLY A 642 26.72 26.60 24.31
CA GLY A 642 27.27 26.49 25.65
C GLY A 642 26.99 27.76 26.44
N GLY A 643 26.20 27.62 27.53
CA GLY A 643 25.76 28.75 28.33
C GLY A 643 24.32 29.22 28.06
N SER A 644 23.59 28.60 27.13
CA SER A 644 22.16 28.95 26.93
C SER A 644 21.29 28.30 28.00
N LYS A 645 20.38 29.09 28.59
CA LYS A 645 19.37 28.68 29.56
C LYS A 645 18.01 29.19 29.12
N GLU A 646 17.03 28.28 29.04
CA GLU A 646 15.64 28.66 28.85
C GLU A 646 15.05 29.16 30.18
N ILE A 647 14.38 30.28 30.14
CA ILE A 647 13.71 30.87 31.29
C ILE A 647 12.32 31.39 30.92
N ASP A 648 11.36 31.13 31.79
CA ASP A 648 10.01 31.64 31.67
C ASP A 648 9.88 32.93 32.48
N LEU A 649 9.68 34.07 31.78
CA LEU A 649 9.38 35.34 32.42
C LEU A 649 7.88 35.55 32.48
N LYS A 650 7.34 35.62 33.69
CA LYS A 650 5.97 36.07 33.90
C LYS A 650 5.92 37.60 34.04
N LYS A 651 4.83 38.18 33.59
CA LYS A 651 4.63 39.62 33.66
C LYS A 651 4.80 40.11 35.09
N GLU A 652 5.60 41.17 35.24
CA GLU A 652 5.91 41.85 36.51
C GLU A 652 6.65 40.97 37.57
N GLU A 653 7.12 39.76 37.22
CA GLU A 653 7.96 38.92 38.08
C GLU A 653 9.44 39.10 37.68
N PRO A 654 10.32 39.55 38.60
CA PRO A 654 11.74 39.72 38.30
C PRO A 654 12.47 38.36 38.32
N TYR A 655 13.31 38.14 37.31
CA TYR A 655 14.16 36.98 37.22
C TYR A 655 15.64 37.35 37.30
N LYS A 656 16.42 36.73 38.21
CA LYS A 656 17.86 37.00 38.40
C LYS A 656 18.74 36.02 37.61
N ILE A 657 19.66 36.59 36.83
CA ILE A 657 20.71 35.86 36.12
C ILE A 657 22.03 36.52 36.41
N GLY A 658 22.93 35.84 37.15
CA GLY A 658 24.19 36.40 37.56
C GLY A 658 23.96 37.67 38.40
N ASN A 659 24.58 38.77 38.00
CA ASN A 659 24.41 40.08 38.64
C ASN A 659 23.29 40.91 37.98
N SER A 660 22.60 40.40 36.97
CA SER A 660 21.51 41.08 36.27
C SER A 660 20.14 40.59 36.74
N GLU A 661 19.20 41.51 36.82
CA GLU A 661 17.79 41.24 37.07
C GLU A 661 16.99 41.61 35.79
N ILE A 662 16.17 40.70 35.32
CA ILE A 662 15.38 40.83 34.10
C ILE A 662 13.90 40.84 34.49
N LEU A 663 13.17 41.84 34.08
CA LEU A 663 11.74 42.02 34.37
C LEU A 663 10.95 42.22 33.07
N PHE A 664 10.01 41.34 32.79
CA PHE A 664 9.05 41.51 31.69
C PHE A 664 7.90 42.42 32.16
N GLU A 665 7.77 43.63 31.56
CA GLU A 665 6.76 44.55 31.95
C GLU A 665 5.43 44.34 31.22
N LYS A 666 5.46 44.37 29.88
CA LYS A 666 4.27 44.25 29.04
C LYS A 666 4.61 44.02 27.58
N PHE A 667 3.61 43.58 26.81
CA PHE A 667 3.66 43.70 25.36
C PHE A 667 3.27 45.12 24.92
N ASP A 668 3.99 45.64 23.94
CA ASP A 668 3.68 46.89 23.26
C ASP A 668 3.17 46.59 21.85
N LEU A 669 1.96 47.05 21.59
CA LEU A 669 1.28 46.88 20.31
C LEU A 669 1.20 48.23 19.61
N PRO A 670 1.45 48.30 18.30
CA PRO A 670 1.29 49.56 17.57
C PRO A 670 -0.18 50.05 17.65
N LYS A 671 -0.39 51.36 17.63
CA LYS A 671 -1.71 51.97 17.80
C LYS A 671 -2.72 51.52 16.73
N ASP A 672 -2.24 51.14 15.59
CA ASP A 672 -2.99 50.62 14.44
C ASP A 672 -3.05 49.08 14.38
N ALA A 673 -2.60 48.37 15.44
CA ALA A 673 -2.54 46.90 15.48
C ALA A 673 -3.90 46.26 15.23
N MET A 674 -4.99 46.79 15.82
CA MET A 674 -6.34 46.26 15.59
C MET A 674 -6.81 46.41 14.14
N GLU A 675 -6.45 47.51 13.49
CA GLU A 675 -6.80 47.79 12.10
C GLU A 675 -5.98 46.90 11.15
N LYS A 676 -4.68 46.73 11.39
CA LYS A 676 -3.79 45.83 10.65
C LYS A 676 -4.20 44.37 10.84
N MET A 677 -4.57 43.98 12.06
CA MET A 677 -5.07 42.64 12.33
C MET A 677 -6.36 42.32 11.55
N LYS A 678 -7.27 43.31 11.47
CA LYS A 678 -8.51 43.23 10.69
C LYS A 678 -8.26 43.13 9.19
N ASN A 679 -7.23 43.84 8.71
CA ASN A 679 -6.83 43.86 7.30
C ASN A 679 -5.86 42.75 6.93
N LYS A 680 -5.44 41.88 7.87
CA LYS A 680 -4.41 40.83 7.71
C LYS A 680 -3.05 41.40 7.26
N GLU A 681 -2.72 42.60 7.66
CA GLU A 681 -1.43 43.22 7.42
C GLU A 681 -0.44 42.84 8.53
N PRO A 682 0.84 42.59 8.21
CA PRO A 682 1.85 42.28 9.22
C PRO A 682 2.13 43.49 10.10
N PHE A 683 2.33 43.26 11.40
CA PHE A 683 2.76 44.31 12.35
C PHE A 683 3.68 43.68 13.41
N ASP A 684 4.59 44.46 13.94
CA ASP A 684 5.53 44.05 14.97
C ASP A 684 4.86 44.12 16.35
N ILE A 685 5.03 43.04 17.14
CA ILE A 685 4.68 43.01 18.57
C ILE A 685 5.99 43.10 19.34
N ALA A 686 6.13 44.09 20.22
CA ALA A 686 7.32 44.22 21.03
C ALA A 686 7.05 43.82 22.49
N ALA A 687 8.01 43.10 23.09
CA ALA A 687 8.04 42.89 24.55
C ALA A 687 8.93 43.98 25.19
N ILE A 688 8.40 44.68 26.17
CA ILE A 688 9.17 45.61 26.99
C ILE A 688 9.76 44.84 28.14
N ILE A 689 11.10 44.71 28.12
CA ILE A 689 11.89 44.04 29.16
C ILE A 689 12.79 45.05 29.81
N LYS A 690 12.67 45.19 31.14
CA LYS A 690 13.56 45.99 31.95
C LYS A 690 14.71 45.12 32.47
N THR A 691 15.93 45.55 32.21
CA THR A 691 17.13 44.88 32.76
C THR A 691 17.82 45.81 33.72
N THR A 692 18.17 45.32 34.90
CA THR A 692 18.96 46.03 35.90
C THR A 692 20.26 45.27 36.12
N SER A 693 21.39 45.90 35.74
CA SER A 693 22.73 45.32 35.92
C SER A 693 23.64 46.32 36.61
N ASN A 694 24.30 45.96 37.69
CA ASN A 694 25.16 46.82 38.45
C ASN A 694 24.54 48.18 38.87
N GLY A 695 23.23 48.23 39.11
CA GLY A 695 22.51 49.43 39.46
C GLY A 695 22.12 50.33 38.29
N VAL A 696 22.45 49.97 37.05
CA VAL A 696 22.04 50.65 35.83
C VAL A 696 20.77 49.98 35.26
N GLU A 697 19.72 50.74 35.11
CA GLU A 697 18.47 50.25 34.53
C GLU A 697 18.43 50.57 33.03
N LYS A 698 18.00 49.56 32.22
CA LYS A 698 17.86 49.66 30.77
C LYS A 698 16.55 49.03 30.32
N ASN A 699 15.77 49.77 29.53
CA ASN A 699 14.55 49.25 28.93
C ASN A 699 14.84 48.76 27.53
N LEU A 700 14.49 47.49 27.24
CA LEU A 700 14.67 46.80 25.96
C LEU A 700 13.32 46.58 25.32
N ASN A 701 13.23 46.94 24.04
CA ASN A 701 12.05 46.66 23.21
C ASN A 701 12.43 45.57 22.22
N ILE A 702 12.00 44.31 22.46
CA ILE A 702 12.30 43.16 21.61
C ILE A 702 11.07 42.82 20.79
N VAL A 703 11.19 42.79 19.46
CA VAL A 703 10.10 42.36 18.59
C VAL A 703 9.97 40.85 18.69
N VAL A 704 8.86 40.36 19.23
CA VAL A 704 8.66 38.92 19.58
C VAL A 704 8.13 38.07 18.44
N ASN A 705 7.49 38.64 17.44
CA ASN A 705 6.87 37.98 16.31
C ASN A 705 7.71 38.03 15.01
N ASP A 706 8.95 38.50 15.07
CA ASP A 706 9.92 38.49 13.97
C ASP A 706 11.20 37.80 14.42
N SER A 707 11.50 36.65 13.84
CA SER A 707 12.67 35.82 14.17
C SER A 707 14.01 36.49 13.92
N LEU A 708 14.07 37.51 13.07
CA LEU A 708 15.28 38.27 12.80
C LEU A 708 15.51 39.41 13.82
N LYS A 709 14.45 39.85 14.50
CA LYS A 709 14.47 40.95 15.45
C LYS A 709 14.22 40.52 16.90
N ASN A 710 14.02 39.19 17.14
CA ASN A 710 13.64 38.66 18.45
C ASN A 710 14.81 38.43 19.41
N SER A 711 16.03 38.92 19.09
CA SER A 711 17.19 38.81 19.92
C SER A 711 17.79 40.14 20.28
N PHE A 712 18.32 40.24 21.51
CA PHE A 712 18.97 41.42 22.03
C PHE A 712 20.23 41.08 22.84
N LYS A 713 21.30 41.87 22.68
CA LYS A 713 22.59 41.65 23.35
C LYS A 713 22.75 42.67 24.50
N ILE A 714 23.09 42.16 25.68
CA ILE A 714 23.46 42.99 26.83
C ILE A 714 24.99 42.98 26.91
N ASP A 715 25.63 44.04 26.35
CA ASP A 715 27.09 44.07 26.12
C ASP A 715 27.90 44.13 27.45
N GLU A 716 27.32 44.65 28.52
CA GLU A 716 28.02 44.82 29.81
C GLU A 716 28.19 43.52 30.58
N GLU A 717 27.41 42.50 30.31
CA GLU A 717 27.54 41.15 30.95
C GLU A 717 27.77 40.01 29.96
N GLY A 718 27.86 40.29 28.68
CA GLY A 718 28.01 39.23 27.66
C GLY A 718 26.79 38.32 27.51
N LEU A 719 25.59 38.79 27.90
CA LEU A 719 24.35 38.06 27.81
C LEU A 719 23.63 38.39 26.49
N THR A 720 23.15 37.36 25.81
CA THR A 720 22.24 37.51 24.68
C THR A 720 20.88 36.93 25.04
N LEU A 721 19.83 37.72 24.91
CA LEU A 721 18.44 37.30 25.12
C LEU A 721 17.78 37.10 23.77
N LYS A 722 17.18 35.93 23.57
CA LYS A 722 16.38 35.59 22.38
C LYS A 722 15.01 35.14 22.82
N VAL A 723 13.96 35.68 22.24
CA VAL A 723 12.59 35.21 22.48
C VAL A 723 12.37 33.89 21.75
N ASN A 724 12.02 32.85 22.49
CA ASN A 724 11.69 31.54 21.98
C ASN A 724 10.18 31.42 21.74
N HIS A 725 9.39 31.71 22.75
CA HIS A 725 7.94 31.67 22.68
C HIS A 725 7.31 32.79 23.52
N PHE A 726 6.08 33.22 23.18
CA PHE A 726 5.31 34.11 23.97
C PHE A 726 3.83 33.73 23.97
N ASP A 727 3.17 33.88 25.12
CA ASP A 727 1.77 33.55 25.27
C ASP A 727 0.98 34.85 25.60
N VAL A 728 -0.21 34.96 25.04
CA VAL A 728 -1.14 36.05 25.31
C VAL A 728 -1.58 36.13 26.80
N SER A 729 -1.38 35.06 27.58
CA SER A 729 -1.58 35.04 29.03
C SER A 729 -0.54 35.84 29.82
N GLY A 730 0.54 36.30 29.18
CA GLY A 730 1.56 37.14 29.80
C GLY A 730 2.84 36.41 30.22
N THR A 731 3.11 35.26 29.63
CA THR A 731 4.39 34.51 29.78
C THR A 731 5.27 34.75 28.56
N LEU A 732 6.55 35.03 28.77
CA LEU A 732 7.57 35.19 27.75
C LEU A 732 8.70 34.19 28.00
N GLU A 733 8.87 33.24 27.12
CA GLU A 733 9.96 32.26 27.15
C GLU A 733 11.19 32.82 26.44
N LEU A 734 12.28 32.98 27.18
CA LEU A 734 13.55 33.47 26.66
C LEU A 734 14.63 32.43 26.68
N ILE A 735 15.43 32.39 25.62
CA ILE A 735 16.73 31.71 25.61
C ILE A 735 17.77 32.77 25.99
N VAL A 736 18.44 32.54 27.10
CA VAL A 736 19.51 33.42 27.58
C VAL A 736 20.84 32.72 27.31
N ASN A 737 21.67 33.34 26.47
CA ASN A 737 23.04 32.89 26.22
C ASN A 737 24.01 33.72 27.03
N ASP A 738 24.76 33.13 27.94
CA ASP A 738 25.84 33.74 28.71
C ASP A 738 27.17 33.44 27.99
N LEU A 739 27.69 34.50 27.33
CA LEU A 739 28.96 34.41 26.60
C LEU A 739 30.19 34.19 27.53
N ASN A 740 30.02 34.40 28.84
CA ASN A 740 31.06 34.20 29.83
C ASN A 740 31.04 32.80 30.46
N ASN A 741 30.00 32.01 30.17
CA ASN A 741 29.83 30.67 30.70
C ASN A 741 30.48 29.66 29.76
N THR A 742 31.63 29.07 30.17
CA THR A 742 32.40 28.09 29.40
C THR A 742 31.85 26.65 29.45
N GLN A 743 30.57 26.46 29.67
CA GLN A 743 29.97 25.12 29.44
C GLN A 743 30.09 24.77 27.94
N GLU A 744 30.60 23.55 27.67
CA GLU A 744 30.75 23.05 26.32
C GLU A 744 29.39 23.05 25.61
N ALA A 745 29.34 23.74 24.45
CA ALA A 745 28.17 23.72 23.59
C ALA A 745 27.79 22.27 23.24
N LYS A 746 26.56 21.88 23.47
CA LYS A 746 26.08 20.59 23.02
C LYS A 746 25.86 20.67 21.50
N PRO A 747 26.57 19.85 20.71
CA PRO A 747 26.42 19.88 19.26
C PRO A 747 25.03 19.42 18.85
N GLU A 748 24.55 19.90 17.69
CA GLU A 748 23.42 19.28 17.02
C GLU A 748 23.74 17.82 16.73
N ILE A 749 22.84 16.91 17.07
CA ILE A 749 23.01 15.46 16.84
C ILE A 749 21.86 14.93 16.01
N LEU A 750 22.18 14.34 14.86
CA LEU A 750 21.26 13.56 14.06
C LEU A 750 21.48 12.09 14.31
N SER A 751 20.49 11.41 14.88
CA SER A 751 20.50 9.94 14.99
C SER A 751 19.89 9.35 13.71
N ILE A 752 20.62 8.44 13.07
CA ILE A 752 20.19 7.74 11.85
C ILE A 752 20.34 6.24 12.00
N GLU A 753 19.54 5.50 11.25
CA GLU A 753 19.81 4.13 10.90
C GLU A 753 20.42 4.08 9.51
N TYR A 754 21.64 3.57 9.41
CA TYR A 754 22.35 3.36 8.16
C TYR A 754 22.31 1.89 7.78
N ARG A 755 21.87 1.57 6.54
CA ARG A 755 21.83 0.19 6.05
C ARG A 755 22.48 0.08 4.68
N GLU A 756 23.17 -1.04 4.43
CA GLU A 756 23.58 -1.48 3.09
C GLU A 756 22.72 -2.63 2.64
N LYS A 757 22.16 -2.53 1.42
CA LYS A 757 21.29 -3.54 0.78
C LYS A 757 21.95 -4.10 -0.46
N PRO A 758 22.80 -5.15 -0.32
CA PRO A 758 23.48 -5.75 -1.47
C PRO A 758 22.49 -6.42 -2.42
N LEU A 759 22.70 -6.20 -3.72
CA LEU A 759 21.99 -6.87 -4.82
C LEU A 759 20.46 -6.79 -4.78
N ILE A 760 19.88 -5.82 -4.09
CA ILE A 760 18.43 -5.60 -4.07
C ILE A 760 17.86 -5.35 -5.47
N ASN A 761 18.68 -4.82 -6.38
CA ASN A 761 18.31 -4.61 -7.78
C ASN A 761 17.94 -5.93 -8.51
N LEU A 762 18.45 -7.08 -8.05
CA LEU A 762 18.02 -8.38 -8.58
C LEU A 762 16.57 -8.71 -8.24
N VAL A 763 16.05 -8.23 -7.10
CA VAL A 763 14.63 -8.36 -6.76
C VAL A 763 13.78 -7.67 -7.83
N TRP A 764 14.11 -6.42 -8.13
CA TRP A 764 13.35 -5.61 -9.11
C TRP A 764 13.51 -6.14 -10.53
N ALA A 765 14.74 -6.48 -10.93
CA ALA A 765 15.01 -7.08 -12.24
C ALA A 765 14.28 -8.42 -12.41
N GLY A 766 14.25 -9.26 -11.37
CA GLY A 766 13.52 -10.52 -11.35
C GLY A 766 12.03 -10.33 -11.56
N VAL A 767 11.42 -9.36 -10.87
CA VAL A 767 9.99 -9.02 -11.02
C VAL A 767 9.67 -8.50 -12.42
N LEU A 768 10.49 -7.61 -12.97
CA LEU A 768 10.29 -7.09 -14.33
C LEU A 768 10.37 -8.20 -15.37
N LEU A 769 11.35 -9.09 -15.25
CA LEU A 769 11.52 -10.23 -16.16
C LEU A 769 10.37 -11.24 -16.02
N MET A 770 9.92 -11.51 -14.80
CA MET A 770 8.77 -12.37 -14.55
C MET A 770 7.49 -11.77 -15.17
N SER A 771 7.27 -10.47 -15.01
CA SER A 771 6.14 -9.74 -15.60
C SER A 771 6.18 -9.77 -17.13
N PHE A 772 7.35 -9.59 -17.72
CA PHE A 772 7.55 -9.73 -19.17
C PHE A 772 7.20 -11.13 -19.66
N GLY A 773 7.61 -12.18 -18.93
CA GLY A 773 7.22 -13.55 -19.21
C GLY A 773 5.71 -13.77 -19.17
N PHE A 774 5.00 -13.20 -18.19
CA PHE A 774 3.53 -13.23 -18.14
C PHE A 774 2.91 -12.53 -19.37
N ILE A 775 3.42 -11.36 -19.79
CA ILE A 775 2.91 -10.64 -20.97
C ILE A 775 3.03 -11.51 -22.23
N VAL A 776 4.17 -12.16 -22.44
CA VAL A 776 4.36 -13.08 -23.58
C VAL A 776 3.37 -14.24 -23.54
N MET A 777 3.13 -14.83 -22.36
CA MET A 777 2.12 -15.88 -22.18
C MET A 777 0.70 -15.39 -22.46
N ILE A 778 0.34 -14.18 -22.01
CA ILE A 778 -0.97 -13.57 -22.24
C ILE A 778 -1.23 -13.42 -23.74
N ILE A 779 -0.28 -12.80 -24.46
CA ILE A 779 -0.40 -12.60 -25.91
C ILE A 779 -0.63 -13.95 -26.63
N ARG A 780 0.12 -14.96 -26.26
CA ARG A 780 -0.04 -16.32 -26.80
C ARG A 780 -1.43 -16.87 -26.53
N ARG A 781 -1.91 -16.84 -25.29
CA ARG A 781 -3.19 -17.45 -24.89
C ARG A 781 -4.38 -16.76 -25.52
N PHE A 782 -4.35 -15.43 -25.63
CA PHE A 782 -5.43 -14.71 -26.30
C PHE A 782 -5.42 -14.95 -27.83
N ARG A 783 -4.26 -15.18 -28.46
CA ARG A 783 -4.22 -15.65 -29.86
C ARG A 783 -4.83 -17.05 -30.01
N GLU A 784 -4.54 -17.98 -29.11
CA GLU A 784 -5.16 -19.31 -29.10
C GLU A 784 -6.71 -19.25 -28.97
N ILE A 785 -7.25 -18.22 -28.28
CA ILE A 785 -8.70 -18.01 -28.16
C ILE A 785 -9.30 -17.51 -29.49
N LYS A 786 -8.60 -16.65 -30.23
CA LYS A 786 -9.11 -16.06 -31.46
C LYS A 786 -9.07 -17.02 -32.66
N VAL A 787 -8.14 -17.96 -32.69
CA VAL A 787 -7.93 -18.87 -33.85
C VAL A 787 -8.93 -20.02 -33.88
N LEU A 788 -9.60 -20.29 -32.78
CA LEU A 788 -10.67 -21.29 -32.66
C LEU A 788 -12.04 -20.66 -32.72
#